data_076090843dabe2c5758281b6d49f589d
#
_entry.id   076090843dabe2c5758281b6d49f589d
#
_cell.length_a   1.000
_cell.length_b   1.000
_cell.length_c   1.000
_cell.angle_alpha   90.00
_cell.angle_beta   90.00
_cell.angle_gamma   90.00
#
_symmetry.space_group_name_H-M   'P 1'
#
loop_
_entity.id
_entity.type
_entity.pdbx_description
1 polymer ?
#
loop_
_entity_poly.entity_id
_entity_poly.type
_entity_poly.pdbx_seq_one_letter_code
_entity_poly.pdbx_strand_id
1 'polypeptide(L)'
;LKKMKLLVLSSVTVAALMFTQSAQAADKTISVKLSNYLGNKSSVDIDITGSYEIPGSGISATERYGGATRFDVANNVASAGWTNPSTVVIVNRDAFADALSATPLAKKYDAPILLTDAGTLTAKTETQIAKMKPDNILIIGGTTSVSKNVENTLKKYGAIVRIGGANRYDVSKNIASRMGSYSQAIVATGLVFSDALSIAPYAAMNGYPILLSGNNTIRSDYNIPSKVTIVGGPLSVSTSVENTLKKKAAVTRIGGANRYEVSANIVNALNMNASKVFMSNGMTFADALAGSVLAAKQKHPLLLVQSGSLPAPVADVVAKKGTQSFALLGGTASITDSLKNSLADMITGNGYSVNLSGGKLVLNKNNKAVKTFGTSFTTSPKKYSTSNSISINGRPYLGNMKFTIESSKNIRPINENIPFEDYLKGVVPHEMPASWQTEALKAQAVAARTYSVGSAGKVVADTQSFQVYGGYDWNSKTSSVVNSTKGQVLKYNGNLISAVYSSSNGGYTEASAEVWGGNVPYLIAKADTYDPKTSWSISLNKTQINTSGLNLSSPSTWWNSTNETNSAYLSGLKSWFMTNKYPNAESIKITKISSLSLSSAKTAGHRPKTAEVKFSYFVKEKSNGYVLSNGKLSEKTATISVTTTQLRSMLGGTNMKSTYASLSNNTNAFTLSGKGFGHGIGMSQYGANARAAAGHDYKKILSFYYPNTTLSSY
;
A
#
# COMPACT_ATOMS: atom_id res chain seq x y z
N LEU A 1 -0.27 -67.35 51.94
CA LEU A 1 1.11 -67.34 52.39
C LEU A 1 1.98 -66.51 51.43
N LYS A 2 2.74 -65.66 52.08
CA LYS A 2 4.03 -65.01 51.70
C LYS A 2 3.96 -63.64 51.02
N LYS A 3 4.10 -62.68 51.95
CA LYS A 3 5.20 -61.69 52.05
C LYS A 3 5.18 -60.49 51.10
N MET A 4 4.67 -59.42 51.68
CA MET A 4 5.01 -58.02 51.40
C MET A 4 6.53 -57.83 51.36
N LYS A 5 7.02 -57.11 50.35
CA LYS A 5 8.21 -56.31 50.47
C LYS A 5 7.91 -54.87 50.09
N LEU A 6 8.00 -54.02 51.11
CA LEU A 6 7.94 -52.58 51.03
C LEU A 6 9.20 -52.09 50.34
N LEU A 7 9.08 -51.31 49.26
CA LEU A 7 10.13 -50.48 48.74
C LEU A 7 9.67 -49.02 48.73
N VAL A 8 10.32 -48.28 49.59
CA VAL A 8 10.22 -46.81 49.63
C VAL A 8 10.90 -46.30 48.39
N LEU A 9 10.17 -45.65 47.48
CA LEU A 9 10.74 -44.82 46.41
C LEU A 9 10.44 -43.34 46.76
N SER A 10 11.54 -42.64 46.95
CA SER A 10 11.61 -41.19 47.14
C SER A 10 10.92 -40.46 45.95
N SER A 11 9.95 -39.64 46.30
CA SER A 11 9.29 -38.69 45.38
C SER A 11 10.28 -37.58 44.99
N VAL A 12 10.85 -37.69 43.78
CA VAL A 12 11.44 -36.52 43.11
C VAL A 12 10.29 -35.88 42.31
N THR A 13 9.82 -34.78 42.86
CA THR A 13 8.85 -33.92 42.15
C THR A 13 9.59 -33.18 41.04
N VAL A 14 9.53 -33.71 39.82
CA VAL A 14 9.90 -32.94 38.62
C VAL A 14 8.71 -31.98 38.35
N ALA A 15 8.86 -30.76 38.73
CA ALA A 15 7.97 -29.68 38.27
C ALA A 15 8.22 -29.53 36.74
N ALA A 16 7.38 -30.19 35.94
CA ALA A 16 7.26 -29.86 34.54
C ALA A 16 6.66 -28.46 34.43
N LEU A 17 7.51 -27.47 34.21
CA LEU A 17 7.10 -26.17 33.68
C LEU A 17 6.47 -26.46 32.30
N MET A 18 5.16 -26.61 32.27
CA MET A 18 4.38 -26.43 31.06
C MET A 18 4.48 -24.95 30.69
N PHE A 19 5.43 -24.63 29.83
CA PHE A 19 5.29 -23.47 28.97
C PHE A 19 4.06 -23.73 28.10
N THR A 20 2.91 -23.23 28.52
CA THR A 20 1.82 -22.96 27.61
C THR A 20 2.35 -21.92 26.63
N GLN A 21 2.93 -22.36 25.51
CA GLN A 21 2.92 -21.54 24.32
C GLN A 21 1.46 -21.18 24.09
N SER A 22 1.08 -19.97 24.48
CA SER A 22 -0.11 -19.35 23.93
C SER A 22 0.13 -19.37 22.41
N ALA A 23 -0.55 -20.26 21.71
CA ALA A 23 -0.65 -20.18 20.28
C ALA A 23 -1.15 -18.75 20.00
N GLN A 24 -0.25 -17.90 19.54
CA GLN A 24 -0.56 -16.55 19.10
C GLN A 24 -1.56 -16.77 17.97
N ALA A 25 -2.85 -16.50 18.24
CA ALA A 25 -3.90 -16.64 17.25
C ALA A 25 -3.42 -15.83 16.04
N ALA A 26 -3.24 -16.50 14.91
CA ALA A 26 -2.83 -15.85 13.67
C ALA A 26 -3.72 -14.62 13.49
N ASP A 27 -3.14 -13.43 13.39
CA ASP A 27 -3.89 -12.18 13.27
C ASP A 27 -4.91 -12.34 12.14
N LYS A 28 -6.19 -12.26 12.49
CA LYS A 28 -7.28 -12.38 11.50
C LYS A 28 -7.09 -11.30 10.45
N THR A 29 -7.31 -11.65 9.19
CA THR A 29 -7.28 -10.71 8.08
C THR A 29 -8.64 -10.66 7.39
N ILE A 30 -8.88 -9.61 6.63
CA ILE A 30 -10.07 -9.44 5.81
C ILE A 30 -9.65 -8.82 4.46
N SER A 31 -10.39 -9.10 3.40
CA SER A 31 -10.16 -8.50 2.09
C SER A 31 -11.36 -7.65 1.67
N VAL A 32 -11.13 -6.52 1.02
CA VAL A 32 -12.20 -5.57 0.67
C VAL A 32 -12.20 -5.31 -0.83
N LYS A 33 -13.33 -5.59 -1.47
CA LYS A 33 -13.59 -5.26 -2.87
C LYS A 33 -14.01 -3.81 -2.98
N LEU A 34 -13.23 -2.99 -3.74
CA LEU A 34 -13.43 -1.56 -3.87
C LEU A 34 -14.45 -1.27 -4.99
N SER A 35 -15.71 -1.24 -4.65
CA SER A 35 -16.82 -1.00 -5.58
C SER A 35 -17.52 0.34 -5.36
N ASN A 36 -17.66 0.77 -4.11
CA ASN A 36 -18.35 2.00 -3.76
C ASN A 36 -17.55 3.25 -4.13
N TYR A 37 -16.29 3.29 -3.70
CA TYR A 37 -15.42 4.43 -3.98
C TYR A 37 -15.09 4.55 -5.47
N LEU A 38 -14.75 3.43 -6.10
CA LEU A 38 -14.26 3.44 -7.48
C LEU A 38 -15.38 3.52 -8.52
N GLY A 39 -16.56 2.99 -8.22
CA GLY A 39 -17.64 2.82 -9.20
C GLY A 39 -17.22 1.91 -10.36
N ASN A 40 -17.73 2.20 -11.55
CA ASN A 40 -17.43 1.44 -12.76
C ASN A 40 -16.40 2.17 -13.61
N LYS A 41 -15.16 1.68 -13.64
CA LYS A 41 -14.03 2.29 -14.34
C LYS A 41 -13.28 1.25 -15.17
N SER A 42 -12.93 1.62 -16.41
CA SER A 42 -12.03 0.86 -17.29
C SER A 42 -10.56 1.28 -17.18
N SER A 43 -10.28 2.32 -16.42
CA SER A 43 -8.94 2.82 -16.07
C SER A 43 -8.90 3.25 -14.62
N VAL A 44 -7.79 2.97 -13.94
CA VAL A 44 -7.55 3.29 -12.52
C VAL A 44 -6.16 3.84 -12.38
N ASP A 45 -6.04 5.02 -11.76
CA ASP A 45 -4.74 5.61 -11.44
C ASP A 45 -4.17 4.98 -10.18
N ILE A 46 -2.85 4.78 -10.18
CA ILE A 46 -2.11 4.18 -9.08
C ILE A 46 -0.94 5.09 -8.71
N ASP A 47 -0.87 5.44 -7.42
CA ASP A 47 0.32 6.04 -6.82
C ASP A 47 0.84 5.13 -5.71
N ILE A 48 2.15 4.94 -5.64
CA ILE A 48 2.78 4.06 -4.67
C ILE A 48 3.67 4.90 -3.75
N THR A 49 3.51 4.73 -2.44
CA THR A 49 4.41 5.27 -1.43
C THR A 49 5.17 4.12 -0.78
N GLY A 50 6.49 4.26 -0.65
CA GLY A 50 7.34 3.23 -0.06
C GLY A 50 7.63 2.06 -1.00
N SER A 51 7.76 0.85 -0.45
CA SER A 51 8.27 -0.33 -1.16
C SER A 51 7.16 -1.29 -1.56
N TYR A 52 6.75 -1.25 -2.83
CA TYR A 52 5.81 -2.20 -3.43
C TYR A 52 6.45 -3.00 -4.57
N GLU A 53 6.07 -4.26 -4.69
CA GLU A 53 6.40 -5.11 -5.84
C GLU A 53 5.22 -5.12 -6.80
N ILE A 54 5.46 -4.65 -8.03
CA ILE A 54 4.53 -4.82 -9.14
C ILE A 54 5.09 -5.94 -10.01
N PRO A 55 4.39 -7.06 -10.17
CA PRO A 55 4.92 -8.23 -10.86
C PRO A 55 5.43 -7.90 -12.27
N GLY A 56 6.74 -8.17 -12.49
CA GLY A 56 7.40 -7.99 -13.79
C GLY A 56 7.60 -6.57 -14.28
N SER A 57 7.45 -5.56 -13.42
CA SER A 57 7.81 -4.18 -13.73
C SER A 57 9.28 -3.86 -13.41
N GLY A 58 9.97 -4.74 -12.67
CA GLY A 58 11.32 -4.48 -12.15
C GLY A 58 11.37 -3.40 -11.08
N ILE A 59 10.22 -2.87 -10.66
CA ILE A 59 10.12 -1.81 -9.67
C ILE A 59 10.23 -2.43 -8.30
N SER A 60 11.44 -2.42 -7.77
CA SER A 60 11.73 -2.57 -6.36
C SER A 60 12.08 -1.18 -5.84
N ALA A 61 11.27 -0.64 -4.95
CA ALA A 61 11.51 0.65 -4.34
C ALA A 61 12.81 0.67 -3.51
N THR A 62 13.13 1.82 -2.95
CA THR A 62 14.37 2.14 -2.22
C THR A 62 14.78 1.09 -1.19
N GLU A 63 15.82 0.31 -1.49
CA GLU A 63 16.46 -0.60 -0.55
C GLU A 63 17.49 0.17 0.30
N ARG A 64 17.69 -0.22 1.56
CA ARG A 64 18.77 0.30 2.39
C ARG A 64 19.65 -0.84 2.89
N TYR A 65 20.91 -0.79 2.55
CA TYR A 65 21.97 -1.59 3.15
C TYR A 65 22.62 -0.73 4.24
N GLY A 66 21.97 -0.67 5.39
CA GLY A 66 22.35 0.19 6.51
C GLY A 66 22.87 -0.59 7.70
N GLY A 67 23.12 0.11 8.78
CA GLY A 67 23.56 -0.44 10.06
C GLY A 67 24.05 0.67 10.98
N ALA A 68 24.27 0.35 12.25
CA ALA A 68 24.78 1.32 13.23
C ALA A 68 26.26 1.71 12.95
N THR A 69 27.02 0.82 12.32
CA THR A 69 28.42 1.01 12.02
C THR A 69 28.73 0.65 10.56
N ARG A 70 29.88 1.09 10.04
CA ARG A 70 30.38 0.72 8.71
C ARG A 70 30.59 -0.79 8.53
N PHE A 71 30.85 -1.51 9.61
CA PHE A 71 30.94 -2.98 9.60
C PHE A 71 29.58 -3.61 9.34
N ASP A 72 28.51 -3.10 9.98
CA ASP A 72 27.14 -3.57 9.75
C ASP A 72 26.74 -3.34 8.29
N VAL A 73 27.09 -2.18 7.73
CA VAL A 73 26.79 -1.86 6.32
C VAL A 73 27.50 -2.86 5.39
N ALA A 74 28.81 -3.09 5.59
CA ALA A 74 29.57 -4.04 4.78
C ALA A 74 29.01 -5.48 4.89
N ASN A 75 28.65 -5.91 6.10
CA ASN A 75 28.07 -7.22 6.35
C ASN A 75 26.68 -7.38 5.71
N ASN A 76 25.85 -6.35 5.77
CA ASN A 76 24.51 -6.36 5.15
C ASN A 76 24.60 -6.36 3.61
N VAL A 77 25.55 -5.60 3.04
CA VAL A 77 25.85 -5.64 1.60
C VAL A 77 26.33 -7.04 1.18
N ALA A 78 27.24 -7.61 1.94
CA ALA A 78 27.77 -8.95 1.69
C ALA A 78 26.68 -10.03 1.76
N SER A 79 25.83 -9.97 2.78
CA SER A 79 24.70 -10.91 2.94
C SER A 79 23.64 -10.77 1.84
N ALA A 80 23.48 -9.58 1.27
CA ALA A 80 22.54 -9.34 0.18
C ALA A 80 23.04 -9.83 -1.19
N GLY A 81 24.36 -9.89 -1.38
CA GLY A 81 24.96 -10.26 -2.66
C GLY A 81 25.53 -11.68 -2.75
N TRP A 82 25.82 -12.31 -1.60
CA TRP A 82 26.53 -13.60 -1.56
C TRP A 82 26.02 -14.52 -0.45
N THR A 83 25.78 -15.76 -0.78
CA THR A 83 25.35 -16.78 0.20
C THR A 83 26.56 -17.56 0.74
N ASN A 84 27.39 -18.13 -0.10
CA ASN A 84 28.62 -18.86 0.27
C ASN A 84 29.70 -18.51 -0.75
N PRO A 85 30.31 -17.30 -0.68
CA PRO A 85 31.36 -16.93 -1.62
C PRO A 85 32.64 -17.79 -1.39
N SER A 86 33.25 -18.27 -2.46
CA SER A 86 34.54 -18.99 -2.35
C SER A 86 35.68 -18.06 -1.90
N THR A 87 35.51 -16.75 -2.08
CA THR A 87 36.52 -15.75 -1.72
C THR A 87 35.85 -14.57 -1.01
N VAL A 88 36.54 -14.03 -0.01
CA VAL A 88 36.17 -12.78 0.69
C VAL A 88 37.36 -11.82 0.62
N VAL A 89 37.11 -10.53 0.40
CA VAL A 89 38.11 -9.47 0.42
C VAL A 89 38.04 -8.72 1.74
N ILE A 90 39.19 -8.57 2.42
CA ILE A 90 39.32 -7.84 3.68
C ILE A 90 40.13 -6.56 3.46
N VAL A 91 39.59 -5.43 3.89
CA VAL A 91 40.24 -4.13 3.83
C VAL A 91 40.15 -3.41 5.18
N ASN A 92 41.08 -2.51 5.44
CA ASN A 92 41.02 -1.68 6.64
C ASN A 92 39.90 -0.63 6.50
N ARG A 93 39.11 -0.43 7.56
CA ARG A 93 37.98 0.52 7.61
C ARG A 93 38.37 1.98 7.51
N ASP A 94 39.60 2.33 7.86
CA ASP A 94 40.09 3.72 7.90
C ASP A 94 41.13 4.02 6.80
N ALA A 95 41.79 2.97 6.26
CA ALA A 95 42.79 3.11 5.19
C ALA A 95 42.17 3.04 3.79
N PHE A 96 41.34 4.06 3.43
CA PHE A 96 40.67 4.08 2.13
C PHE A 96 41.61 3.92 0.96
N ALA A 97 42.80 4.42 1.11
CA ALA A 97 43.79 4.54 0.04
C ALA A 97 44.16 3.18 -0.58
N ASP A 98 44.37 2.17 0.22
CA ASP A 98 44.68 0.81 -0.25
C ASP A 98 43.48 0.14 -0.91
N ALA A 99 42.26 0.48 -0.44
CA ALA A 99 41.05 -0.14 -0.87
C ALA A 99 40.45 0.44 -2.18
N LEU A 100 40.85 1.63 -2.62
CA LEU A 100 40.26 2.32 -3.79
C LEU A 100 40.31 1.49 -5.08
N SER A 101 41.33 0.66 -5.25
CA SER A 101 41.49 -0.21 -6.41
C SER A 101 40.98 -1.63 -6.22
N ALA A 102 40.41 -1.96 -5.05
CA ALA A 102 40.02 -3.34 -4.69
C ALA A 102 38.77 -3.84 -5.42
N THR A 103 37.83 -2.97 -5.76
CA THR A 103 36.51 -3.35 -6.32
C THR A 103 36.59 -4.19 -7.60
N PRO A 104 37.40 -3.82 -8.62
CA PRO A 104 37.54 -4.66 -9.82
C PRO A 104 38.07 -6.07 -9.51
N LEU A 105 39.04 -6.18 -8.61
CA LEU A 105 39.58 -7.46 -8.20
C LEU A 105 38.56 -8.29 -7.42
N ALA A 106 37.85 -7.67 -6.47
CA ALA A 106 36.78 -8.33 -5.73
C ALA A 106 35.71 -8.89 -6.68
N LYS A 107 35.31 -8.11 -7.68
CA LYS A 107 34.36 -8.56 -8.70
C LYS A 107 34.90 -9.72 -9.56
N LYS A 108 36.20 -9.72 -9.89
CA LYS A 108 36.84 -10.82 -10.62
C LYS A 108 36.72 -12.14 -9.89
N TYR A 109 36.84 -12.12 -8.56
CA TYR A 109 36.67 -13.28 -7.69
C TYR A 109 35.23 -13.53 -7.22
N ASP A 110 34.27 -12.75 -7.68
CA ASP A 110 32.88 -12.70 -7.19
C ASP A 110 32.81 -12.66 -5.65
N ALA A 111 33.63 -11.81 -5.03
CA ALA A 111 33.86 -11.74 -3.60
C ALA A 111 33.27 -10.46 -2.98
N PRO A 112 32.60 -10.54 -1.81
CA PRO A 112 32.24 -9.34 -1.05
C PRO A 112 33.48 -8.67 -0.46
N ILE A 113 33.41 -7.35 -0.23
CA ILE A 113 34.40 -6.60 0.54
C ILE A 113 33.89 -6.42 1.97
N LEU A 114 34.64 -6.94 2.94
CA LEU A 114 34.38 -6.78 4.36
C LEU A 114 35.45 -5.89 5.00
N LEU A 115 35.09 -5.23 6.10
CA LEU A 115 35.94 -4.26 6.79
C LEU A 115 36.54 -4.83 8.07
N THR A 116 37.79 -4.44 8.38
CA THR A 116 38.45 -4.74 9.65
C THR A 116 39.09 -3.50 10.26
N ASP A 117 39.34 -3.51 11.56
CA ASP A 117 40.30 -2.58 12.18
C ASP A 117 41.73 -2.95 11.79
N ALA A 118 42.66 -2.01 11.93
CA ALA A 118 44.08 -2.26 11.60
C ALA A 118 44.69 -3.39 12.45
N GLY A 119 44.46 -3.39 13.75
CA GLY A 119 45.07 -4.31 14.72
C GLY A 119 44.20 -5.49 15.13
N THR A 120 42.89 -5.45 14.92
CA THR A 120 41.94 -6.40 15.46
C THR A 120 40.82 -6.71 14.47
N LEU A 121 40.54 -7.98 14.25
CA LEU A 121 39.33 -8.40 13.51
C LEU A 121 38.12 -8.16 14.40
N THR A 122 37.15 -7.36 13.96
CA THR A 122 35.96 -7.08 14.77
C THR A 122 35.07 -8.32 14.84
N ALA A 123 34.42 -8.55 15.98
CA ALA A 123 33.54 -9.70 16.19
C ALA A 123 32.41 -9.78 15.14
N LYS A 124 31.89 -8.62 14.70
CA LYS A 124 30.85 -8.57 13.65
C LYS A 124 31.37 -9.09 12.30
N THR A 125 32.56 -8.70 11.90
CA THR A 125 33.18 -9.15 10.66
C THR A 125 33.58 -10.62 10.76
N GLU A 126 34.13 -11.05 11.91
CA GLU A 126 34.50 -12.43 12.17
C GLU A 126 33.28 -13.36 12.07
N THR A 127 32.16 -12.98 12.70
CA THR A 127 30.87 -13.71 12.59
C THR A 127 30.39 -13.82 11.15
N GLN A 128 30.52 -12.75 10.37
CA GLN A 128 30.11 -12.75 8.96
C GLN A 128 30.97 -13.67 8.10
N ILE A 129 32.28 -13.67 8.31
CA ILE A 129 33.22 -14.56 7.61
C ILE A 129 32.93 -16.03 7.97
N ALA A 130 32.75 -16.33 9.26
CA ALA A 130 32.41 -17.66 9.74
C ALA A 130 31.11 -18.20 9.12
N LYS A 131 30.10 -17.31 8.93
CA LYS A 131 28.85 -17.64 8.27
C LYS A 131 29.03 -17.91 6.77
N MET A 132 29.89 -17.17 6.10
CA MET A 132 30.14 -17.28 4.66
C MET A 132 31.03 -18.48 4.27
N LYS A 133 31.88 -18.97 5.18
CA LYS A 133 32.76 -20.13 5.01
C LYS A 133 33.59 -20.07 3.71
N PRO A 134 34.37 -18.99 3.47
CA PRO A 134 35.15 -18.87 2.24
C PRO A 134 36.33 -19.84 2.20
N ASP A 135 36.69 -20.29 1.00
CA ASP A 135 37.93 -21.05 0.81
C ASP A 135 39.16 -20.11 0.87
N ASN A 136 39.02 -18.87 0.38
CA ASN A 136 40.10 -17.93 0.24
C ASN A 136 39.74 -16.57 0.86
N ILE A 137 40.75 -15.92 1.44
CA ILE A 137 40.62 -14.56 1.99
C ILE A 137 41.72 -13.67 1.37
N LEU A 138 41.32 -12.66 0.62
CA LEU A 138 42.23 -11.67 0.06
C LEU A 138 42.35 -10.50 1.01
N ILE A 139 43.52 -10.24 1.58
CA ILE A 139 43.81 -9.07 2.40
C ILE A 139 44.43 -8.00 1.51
N ILE A 140 43.78 -6.85 1.39
CA ILE A 140 44.29 -5.70 0.64
C ILE A 140 44.92 -4.70 1.60
N GLY A 141 46.19 -4.39 1.32
CA GLY A 141 47.03 -3.47 2.11
C GLY A 141 48.16 -4.17 2.83
N GLY A 142 49.19 -3.35 3.21
CA GLY A 142 50.35 -3.78 3.98
C GLY A 142 50.02 -4.16 5.43
N THR A 143 51.04 -4.58 6.19
CA THR A 143 50.89 -5.00 7.60
C THR A 143 50.53 -3.83 8.54
N THR A 144 50.77 -2.61 8.13
CA THR A 144 50.32 -1.40 8.83
C THR A 144 48.84 -1.11 8.63
N SER A 145 48.27 -1.46 7.46
CA SER A 145 46.85 -1.35 7.18
C SER A 145 46.05 -2.46 7.81
N VAL A 146 46.48 -3.70 7.64
CA VAL A 146 45.87 -4.93 8.24
C VAL A 146 46.98 -5.74 8.87
N SER A 147 47.05 -5.73 10.18
CA SER A 147 48.16 -6.32 10.94
C SER A 147 48.27 -7.84 10.75
N LYS A 148 49.45 -8.35 11.14
CA LYS A 148 49.70 -9.81 11.19
C LYS A 148 48.77 -10.52 12.18
N ASN A 149 48.36 -9.81 13.26
CA ASN A 149 47.41 -10.38 14.22
C ASN A 149 46.05 -10.67 13.56
N VAL A 150 45.50 -9.70 12.80
CA VAL A 150 44.27 -9.87 12.01
C VAL A 150 44.44 -11.00 10.98
N GLU A 151 45.59 -11.03 10.25
CA GLU A 151 45.88 -12.09 9.29
C GLU A 151 45.90 -13.48 9.95
N ASN A 152 46.52 -13.63 11.13
CA ASN A 152 46.55 -14.87 11.87
C ASN A 152 45.16 -15.33 12.35
N THR A 153 44.29 -14.38 12.75
CA THR A 153 42.93 -14.69 13.10
C THR A 153 42.14 -15.19 11.88
N LEU A 154 42.31 -14.56 10.73
CA LEU A 154 41.65 -14.92 9.49
C LEU A 154 42.02 -16.30 8.93
N LYS A 155 43.22 -16.81 9.23
CA LYS A 155 43.67 -18.15 8.81
C LYS A 155 42.77 -19.32 9.26
N LYS A 156 41.93 -19.08 10.31
CA LYS A 156 40.95 -20.06 10.79
C LYS A 156 39.80 -20.28 9.80
N TYR A 157 39.58 -19.33 8.87
CA TYR A 157 38.39 -19.23 8.03
C TYR A 157 38.67 -19.49 6.54
N GLY A 158 39.95 -19.49 6.11
CA GLY A 158 40.29 -19.72 4.71
C GLY A 158 41.78 -19.48 4.42
N ALA A 159 42.23 -19.85 3.25
CA ALA A 159 43.58 -19.59 2.77
C ALA A 159 43.81 -18.10 2.55
N ILE A 160 44.92 -17.58 3.09
CA ILE A 160 45.22 -16.15 3.05
C ILE A 160 46.09 -15.79 1.85
N VAL A 161 45.66 -14.80 1.11
CA VAL A 161 46.50 -14.12 0.10
C VAL A 161 46.54 -12.63 0.41
N ARG A 162 47.73 -12.10 0.71
CA ARG A 162 47.92 -10.66 0.94
C ARG A 162 48.38 -9.95 -0.34
N ILE A 163 47.71 -8.85 -0.66
CA ILE A 163 48.08 -7.93 -1.75
C ILE A 163 48.38 -6.59 -1.09
N GLY A 164 49.63 -6.42 -0.71
CA GLY A 164 50.15 -5.22 -0.05
C GLY A 164 51.12 -4.44 -0.96
N GLY A 165 51.73 -3.42 -0.38
CA GLY A 165 52.73 -2.57 -0.98
C GLY A 165 53.25 -1.55 0.04
N ALA A 166 54.35 -0.84 -0.26
CA ALA A 166 54.90 0.20 0.61
C ALA A 166 53.96 1.45 0.70
N ASN A 167 53.13 1.64 -0.31
CA ASN A 167 52.17 2.76 -0.38
C ASN A 167 50.97 2.36 -1.27
N ARG A 168 49.92 3.20 -1.32
CA ARG A 168 48.70 3.00 -2.11
C ARG A 168 48.92 2.78 -3.61
N TYR A 169 49.97 3.34 -4.16
CA TYR A 169 50.30 3.18 -5.58
C TYR A 169 50.90 1.80 -5.85
N ASP A 170 51.71 1.26 -4.92
CA ASP A 170 52.18 -0.12 -4.99
C ASP A 170 51.02 -1.13 -4.84
N VAL A 171 50.12 -0.87 -3.90
CA VAL A 171 48.92 -1.71 -3.72
C VAL A 171 48.07 -1.71 -5.01
N SER A 172 47.85 -0.53 -5.61
CA SER A 172 47.12 -0.40 -6.87
C SER A 172 47.80 -1.16 -8.01
N LYS A 173 49.15 -1.07 -8.13
CA LYS A 173 49.93 -1.85 -9.11
C LYS A 173 49.76 -3.36 -8.90
N ASN A 174 49.93 -3.81 -7.67
CA ASN A 174 49.87 -5.25 -7.34
C ASN A 174 48.45 -5.80 -7.57
N ILE A 175 47.42 -5.02 -7.31
CA ILE A 175 46.04 -5.37 -7.66
C ILE A 175 45.87 -5.50 -9.19
N ALA A 176 46.37 -4.51 -9.96
CA ALA A 176 46.31 -4.52 -11.42
C ALA A 176 47.03 -5.73 -12.01
N SER A 177 48.21 -6.08 -11.48
CA SER A 177 48.98 -7.25 -11.88
C SER A 177 48.18 -8.57 -11.59
N ARG A 178 47.48 -8.62 -10.48
CA ARG A 178 46.64 -9.78 -10.11
C ARG A 178 45.37 -9.92 -10.98
N MET A 179 44.93 -8.80 -11.57
CA MET A 179 43.80 -8.84 -12.53
C MET A 179 44.19 -9.49 -13.86
N GLY A 180 45.47 -9.56 -14.21
CA GLY A 180 45.98 -10.12 -15.46
C GLY A 180 45.96 -9.12 -16.61
N SER A 181 45.69 -9.58 -17.84
CA SER A 181 45.61 -8.68 -19.03
C SER A 181 44.30 -7.89 -19.05
N TYR A 182 44.36 -6.65 -19.48
CA TYR A 182 43.24 -5.73 -19.62
C TYR A 182 43.43 -4.82 -20.82
N SER A 183 42.34 -4.52 -21.54
CA SER A 183 42.34 -3.68 -22.74
C SER A 183 42.23 -2.19 -22.43
N GLN A 184 41.81 -1.82 -21.23
CA GLN A 184 41.65 -0.46 -20.78
C GLN A 184 41.97 -0.35 -19.28
N ALA A 185 42.43 0.79 -18.82
CA ALA A 185 42.62 1.10 -17.41
C ALA A 185 41.89 2.41 -17.04
N ILE A 186 41.49 2.48 -15.79
CA ILE A 186 40.99 3.71 -15.18
C ILE A 186 42.11 4.35 -14.39
N VAL A 187 42.28 5.66 -14.52
CA VAL A 187 43.22 6.45 -13.71
C VAL A 187 42.44 7.42 -12.85
N ALA A 188 42.62 7.36 -11.54
CA ALA A 188 42.02 8.27 -10.57
C ALA A 188 43.08 8.71 -9.54
N THR A 189 42.84 9.83 -8.86
CA THR A 189 43.76 10.25 -7.80
C THR A 189 43.71 9.30 -6.61
N GLY A 190 44.85 8.98 -6.03
CA GLY A 190 44.96 8.24 -4.77
C GLY A 190 44.84 9.14 -3.53
N LEU A 191 44.61 10.45 -3.69
CA LEU A 191 44.60 11.43 -2.59
C LEU A 191 43.18 11.62 -2.00
N VAL A 192 42.16 11.45 -2.81
CA VAL A 192 40.75 11.49 -2.39
C VAL A 192 40.00 10.27 -2.93
N PHE A 193 38.92 9.86 -2.24
CA PHE A 193 38.28 8.59 -2.54
C PHE A 193 37.13 8.68 -3.56
N SER A 194 36.53 9.85 -3.70
CA SER A 194 35.25 10.04 -4.40
C SER A 194 35.24 9.56 -5.85
N ASP A 195 36.32 9.96 -6.60
CA ASP A 195 36.39 9.71 -8.03
C ASP A 195 36.61 8.22 -8.33
N ALA A 196 37.55 7.60 -7.60
CA ALA A 196 37.83 6.15 -7.73
C ALA A 196 36.62 5.27 -7.35
N LEU A 197 35.87 5.62 -6.27
CA LEU A 197 34.71 4.87 -5.85
C LEU A 197 33.52 5.03 -6.80
N SER A 198 33.32 6.22 -7.36
CA SER A 198 32.21 6.46 -8.31
C SER A 198 32.34 5.64 -9.59
N ILE A 199 33.57 5.45 -10.09
CA ILE A 199 33.85 4.67 -11.31
C ILE A 199 34.02 3.18 -11.01
N ALA A 200 34.23 2.80 -9.76
CA ALA A 200 34.58 1.42 -9.38
C ALA A 200 33.57 0.36 -9.89
N PRO A 201 32.24 0.56 -9.86
CA PRO A 201 31.32 -0.39 -10.45
C PRO A 201 31.55 -0.60 -11.95
N TYR A 202 31.76 0.47 -12.72
CA TYR A 202 32.03 0.38 -14.15
C TYR A 202 33.34 -0.35 -14.45
N ALA A 203 34.42 0.02 -13.73
CA ALA A 203 35.72 -0.60 -13.86
C ALA A 203 35.61 -2.12 -13.59
N ALA A 204 34.90 -2.49 -12.52
CA ALA A 204 34.69 -3.88 -12.12
C ALA A 204 33.85 -4.68 -13.11
N MET A 205 32.78 -4.08 -13.67
CA MET A 205 31.95 -4.74 -14.68
C MET A 205 32.71 -5.08 -15.96
N ASN A 206 33.70 -4.27 -16.31
CA ASN A 206 34.48 -4.42 -17.53
C ASN A 206 35.85 -5.07 -17.32
N GLY A 207 36.21 -5.42 -16.08
CA GLY A 207 37.52 -6.01 -15.77
C GLY A 207 38.71 -5.02 -15.90
N TYR A 208 38.44 -3.70 -15.77
CA TYR A 208 39.46 -2.70 -15.86
C TYR A 208 40.08 -2.38 -14.49
N PRO A 209 41.41 -2.37 -14.34
CA PRO A 209 42.03 -1.94 -13.09
C PRO A 209 41.85 -0.44 -12.87
N ILE A 210 41.86 -0.03 -11.60
CA ILE A 210 41.93 1.37 -11.18
C ILE A 210 43.37 1.62 -10.77
N LEU A 211 44.09 2.38 -11.57
CA LEU A 211 45.48 2.81 -11.32
C LEU A 211 45.48 4.16 -10.61
N LEU A 212 46.08 4.23 -9.45
CA LEU A 212 46.11 5.45 -8.65
C LEU A 212 47.25 6.38 -9.08
N SER A 213 46.95 7.65 -9.22
CA SER A 213 47.94 8.71 -9.44
C SER A 213 48.10 9.60 -8.22
N GLY A 214 49.26 10.24 -8.07
CA GLY A 214 49.36 11.47 -7.32
C GLY A 214 48.69 12.61 -8.09
N ASN A 215 48.72 13.84 -7.53
CA ASN A 215 48.12 14.96 -8.23
C ASN A 215 48.84 15.23 -9.58
N ASN A 216 50.20 15.32 -9.56
CA ASN A 216 51.00 15.66 -10.72
C ASN A 216 51.84 14.48 -11.23
N THR A 217 51.73 13.30 -10.66
CA THR A 217 52.61 12.17 -10.97
C THR A 217 51.80 10.90 -11.17
N ILE A 218 52.27 10.07 -12.10
CA ILE A 218 51.82 8.69 -12.25
C ILE A 218 53.04 7.78 -12.32
N ARG A 219 52.92 6.60 -11.78
CA ARG A 219 54.05 5.64 -11.78
C ARG A 219 54.43 5.23 -13.20
N SER A 220 55.72 5.25 -13.46
CA SER A 220 56.29 4.85 -14.77
C SER A 220 56.21 3.35 -15.02
N ASP A 221 56.12 2.53 -13.93
CA ASP A 221 56.10 1.07 -13.94
C ASP A 221 54.68 0.47 -13.93
N TYR A 222 53.66 1.28 -14.10
CA TYR A 222 52.32 0.77 -14.41
C TYR A 222 52.28 0.18 -15.83
N ASN A 223 51.64 -0.98 -15.96
CA ASN A 223 51.27 -1.49 -17.28
C ASN A 223 50.12 -0.65 -17.84
N ILE A 224 50.41 0.28 -18.72
CA ILE A 224 49.41 1.19 -19.32
C ILE A 224 48.92 0.55 -20.64
N PRO A 225 47.64 0.21 -20.74
CA PRO A 225 47.04 -0.35 -21.96
C PRO A 225 46.82 0.76 -23.01
N SER A 226 46.42 0.39 -24.22
CA SER A 226 46.18 1.33 -25.33
C SER A 226 45.03 2.33 -25.09
N LYS A 227 44.18 2.11 -24.09
CA LYS A 227 43.06 3.00 -23.72
C LYS A 227 43.08 3.30 -22.23
N VAL A 228 42.92 4.57 -21.88
CA VAL A 228 42.85 5.03 -20.49
C VAL A 228 41.69 6.00 -20.31
N THR A 229 40.88 5.80 -19.27
CA THR A 229 39.94 6.81 -18.82
C THR A 229 40.43 7.44 -17.53
N ILE A 230 40.68 8.76 -17.54
CA ILE A 230 40.96 9.56 -16.35
C ILE A 230 39.61 9.95 -15.72
N VAL A 231 39.47 9.74 -14.41
CA VAL A 231 38.30 10.16 -13.63
C VAL A 231 38.70 11.23 -12.62
N GLY A 232 38.01 12.35 -12.69
CA GLY A 232 38.28 13.56 -11.93
C GLY A 232 38.74 14.72 -12.79
N GLY A 233 38.57 15.95 -12.27
CA GLY A 233 38.98 17.17 -12.91
C GLY A 233 40.51 17.37 -12.85
N PRO A 234 41.05 18.45 -13.50
CA PRO A 234 42.49 18.75 -13.50
C PRO A 234 43.10 19.01 -12.11
N LEU A 235 42.26 19.37 -11.13
CA LEU A 235 42.70 19.51 -9.73
C LEU A 235 42.87 18.16 -9.02
N SER A 236 42.21 17.09 -9.46
CA SER A 236 42.37 15.75 -8.93
C SER A 236 43.47 14.96 -9.62
N VAL A 237 43.47 14.96 -10.96
CA VAL A 237 44.48 14.35 -11.82
C VAL A 237 44.92 15.43 -12.83
N SER A 238 46.11 15.97 -12.66
CA SER A 238 46.57 17.13 -13.43
C SER A 238 46.73 16.83 -14.93
N THR A 239 46.81 17.91 -15.72
CA THR A 239 47.14 17.84 -17.14
C THR A 239 48.54 17.28 -17.40
N SER A 240 49.46 17.37 -16.45
CA SER A 240 50.79 16.74 -16.53
C SER A 240 50.67 15.22 -16.57
N VAL A 241 49.84 14.63 -15.69
CA VAL A 241 49.55 13.16 -15.68
C VAL A 241 48.86 12.77 -16.98
N GLU A 242 47.86 13.55 -17.42
CA GLU A 242 47.15 13.30 -18.68
C GLU A 242 48.10 13.31 -19.90
N ASN A 243 48.98 14.31 -20.00
CA ASN A 243 49.97 14.40 -21.08
C ASN A 243 50.97 13.23 -21.05
N THR A 244 51.33 12.76 -19.84
CA THR A 244 52.18 11.57 -19.68
C THR A 244 51.50 10.32 -20.20
N LEU A 245 50.20 10.15 -19.93
CA LEU A 245 49.40 9.02 -20.40
C LEU A 245 49.16 9.08 -21.91
N LYS A 246 48.91 10.27 -22.47
CA LYS A 246 48.72 10.49 -23.93
C LYS A 246 49.92 10.04 -24.79
N LYS A 247 51.10 9.97 -24.20
CA LYS A 247 52.29 9.44 -24.90
C LYS A 247 52.22 7.91 -25.07
N LYS A 248 51.35 7.21 -24.33
CA LYS A 248 51.30 5.75 -24.30
C LYS A 248 49.90 5.17 -24.69
N ALA A 249 48.84 5.99 -24.61
CA ALA A 249 47.46 5.53 -24.74
C ALA A 249 46.54 6.60 -25.32
N ALA A 250 45.43 6.15 -25.89
CA ALA A 250 44.27 7.02 -26.14
C ALA A 250 43.60 7.35 -24.79
N VAL A 251 43.56 8.62 -24.45
CA VAL A 251 43.11 9.12 -23.14
C VAL A 251 41.80 9.86 -23.27
N THR A 252 40.79 9.45 -22.48
CA THR A 252 39.52 10.15 -22.28
C THR A 252 39.42 10.62 -20.83
N ARG A 253 38.93 11.85 -20.59
CA ARG A 253 38.69 12.36 -19.24
C ARG A 253 37.19 12.47 -18.95
N ILE A 254 36.79 12.03 -17.78
CA ILE A 254 35.45 12.26 -17.19
C ILE A 254 35.67 13.05 -15.89
N GLY A 255 35.37 14.34 -15.94
CA GLY A 255 35.52 15.26 -14.81
C GLY A 255 34.21 15.89 -14.39
N GLY A 256 34.29 16.84 -13.46
CA GLY A 256 33.19 17.65 -12.96
C GLY A 256 33.69 18.64 -11.93
N ALA A 257 32.91 19.67 -11.58
CA ALA A 257 33.28 20.70 -10.62
C ALA A 257 33.37 20.17 -9.18
N ASN A 258 32.66 19.07 -8.89
CA ASN A 258 32.67 18.44 -7.58
C ASN A 258 32.39 16.93 -7.72
N ARG A 259 32.51 16.16 -6.61
CA ARG A 259 32.34 14.70 -6.56
C ARG A 259 30.98 14.21 -7.02
N TYR A 260 29.94 15.00 -6.81
CA TYR A 260 28.55 14.63 -7.20
C TYR A 260 28.39 14.73 -8.72
N GLU A 261 28.92 15.79 -9.29
CA GLU A 261 28.94 15.99 -10.75
C GLU A 261 29.83 14.95 -11.45
N VAL A 262 31.01 14.63 -10.90
CA VAL A 262 31.87 13.55 -11.43
C VAL A 262 31.09 12.23 -11.43
N SER A 263 30.41 11.87 -10.35
CA SER A 263 29.62 10.63 -10.28
C SER A 263 28.47 10.59 -11.30
N ALA A 264 27.80 11.71 -11.52
CA ALA A 264 26.75 11.88 -12.53
C ALA A 264 27.29 11.78 -13.96
N ASN A 265 28.43 12.45 -14.24
CA ASN A 265 29.06 12.46 -15.55
C ASN A 265 29.61 11.08 -15.95
N ILE A 266 30.04 10.25 -15.00
CA ILE A 266 30.41 8.85 -15.24
C ILE A 266 29.23 8.10 -15.85
N VAL A 267 28.03 8.18 -15.23
CA VAL A 267 26.83 7.49 -15.71
C VAL A 267 26.42 7.94 -17.10
N ASN A 268 26.51 9.24 -17.36
CA ASN A 268 26.15 9.82 -18.66
C ASN A 268 27.16 9.47 -19.75
N ALA A 269 28.47 9.73 -19.52
CA ALA A 269 29.52 9.55 -20.51
C ALA A 269 29.71 8.06 -20.90
N LEU A 270 29.53 7.16 -19.96
CA LEU A 270 29.66 5.71 -20.18
C LEU A 270 28.31 5.01 -20.48
N ASN A 271 27.26 5.78 -20.63
CA ASN A 271 25.89 5.31 -20.90
C ASN A 271 25.48 4.11 -20.04
N MET A 272 25.75 4.18 -18.73
CA MET A 272 25.47 3.09 -17.82
C MET A 272 23.96 2.85 -17.66
N ASN A 273 23.58 1.61 -17.45
CA ASN A 273 22.20 1.26 -17.08
C ASN A 273 21.91 1.77 -15.64
N ALA A 274 21.12 2.82 -15.54
CA ALA A 274 20.71 3.41 -14.28
C ALA A 274 19.23 3.14 -13.93
N SER A 275 18.66 2.03 -14.42
CA SER A 275 17.31 1.58 -14.00
C SER A 275 17.25 1.33 -12.50
N LYS A 276 18.35 0.87 -11.90
CA LYS A 276 18.63 0.88 -10.47
C LYS A 276 19.93 1.67 -10.23
N VAL A 277 19.99 2.42 -9.14
CA VAL A 277 21.15 3.21 -8.76
C VAL A 277 21.52 2.91 -7.32
N PHE A 278 22.80 2.61 -7.09
CA PHE A 278 23.37 2.59 -5.75
C PHE A 278 23.74 4.01 -5.35
N MET A 279 23.40 4.41 -4.12
CA MET A 279 23.68 5.73 -3.58
C MET A 279 24.46 5.64 -2.27
N SER A 280 25.52 6.42 -2.15
CA SER A 280 26.31 6.54 -0.93
C SER A 280 26.59 7.99 -0.60
N ASN A 281 26.80 8.29 0.68
CA ASN A 281 27.22 9.62 1.11
C ASN A 281 28.60 9.95 0.53
N GLY A 282 28.67 11.04 -0.21
CA GLY A 282 29.93 11.49 -0.85
C GLY A 282 31.01 11.96 0.12
N MET A 283 30.71 12.08 1.41
CA MET A 283 31.67 12.53 2.45
C MET A 283 32.30 11.34 3.20
N THR A 284 31.81 10.10 3.01
CA THR A 284 32.33 8.88 3.64
C THR A 284 32.63 7.82 2.58
N PHE A 285 33.71 7.04 2.80
CA PHE A 285 34.16 6.07 1.77
C PHE A 285 33.71 4.64 2.03
N ALA A 286 33.59 4.24 3.29
CA ALA A 286 33.47 2.82 3.69
C ALA A 286 32.20 2.17 3.14
N ASP A 287 31.07 2.89 3.18
CA ASP A 287 29.77 2.41 2.69
C ASP A 287 29.80 2.27 1.15
N ALA A 288 30.38 3.26 0.46
CA ALA A 288 30.57 3.24 -0.99
C ALA A 288 31.46 2.09 -1.44
N LEU A 289 32.56 1.85 -0.72
CA LEU A 289 33.51 0.79 -1.03
C LEU A 289 32.86 -0.60 -0.96
N ALA A 290 32.23 -0.92 0.17
CA ALA A 290 31.55 -2.21 0.34
C ALA A 290 30.43 -2.38 -0.69
N GLY A 291 29.66 -1.33 -0.96
CA GLY A 291 28.54 -1.35 -1.90
C GLY A 291 28.92 -1.39 -3.37
N SER A 292 30.12 -0.88 -3.75
CA SER A 292 30.56 -0.80 -5.15
C SER A 292 30.66 -2.16 -5.84
N VAL A 293 31.06 -3.21 -5.12
CA VAL A 293 31.12 -4.56 -5.65
C VAL A 293 29.71 -5.13 -5.89
N LEU A 294 28.77 -4.87 -5.00
CA LEU A 294 27.37 -5.28 -5.17
C LEU A 294 26.74 -4.55 -6.37
N ALA A 295 27.02 -3.25 -6.50
CA ALA A 295 26.61 -2.46 -7.65
C ALA A 295 27.16 -3.05 -8.96
N ALA A 296 28.43 -3.41 -9.00
CA ALA A 296 29.06 -4.08 -10.15
C ALA A 296 28.46 -5.47 -10.42
N LYS A 297 28.17 -6.26 -9.38
CA LYS A 297 27.54 -7.57 -9.49
C LYS A 297 26.14 -7.46 -10.11
N GLN A 298 25.39 -6.43 -9.71
CA GLN A 298 24.06 -6.16 -10.24
C GLN A 298 24.06 -5.34 -11.55
N LYS A 299 25.23 -4.95 -12.04
CA LYS A 299 25.44 -4.17 -13.29
C LYS A 299 24.81 -2.76 -13.25
N HIS A 300 24.88 -2.09 -12.10
CA HIS A 300 24.33 -0.75 -11.89
C HIS A 300 25.38 0.25 -11.41
N PRO A 301 25.17 1.57 -11.63
CA PRO A 301 26.10 2.61 -11.18
C PRO A 301 26.00 2.89 -9.68
N LEU A 302 27.06 3.53 -9.17
CA LEU A 302 27.12 4.15 -7.85
C LEU A 302 27.14 5.67 -8.01
N LEU A 303 26.15 6.36 -7.46
CA LEU A 303 26.10 7.83 -7.40
C LEU A 303 26.36 8.31 -5.97
N LEU A 304 27.04 9.44 -5.86
CA LEU A 304 27.30 10.08 -4.57
C LEU A 304 26.20 11.09 -4.25
N VAL A 305 25.78 11.14 -2.98
CA VAL A 305 24.74 12.05 -2.47
C VAL A 305 25.22 12.77 -1.21
N GLN A 306 24.54 13.85 -0.84
CA GLN A 306 24.67 14.44 0.49
C GLN A 306 23.82 13.64 1.50
N SER A 307 24.08 13.80 2.78
CA SER A 307 23.35 13.03 3.82
C SER A 307 21.83 13.22 3.74
N GLY A 308 21.37 14.45 3.60
CA GLY A 308 19.94 14.81 3.62
C GLY A 308 19.37 15.33 2.31
N SER A 309 20.15 15.39 1.21
CA SER A 309 19.69 15.96 -0.06
C SER A 309 20.30 15.29 -1.28
N LEU A 310 19.56 15.36 -2.37
CA LEU A 310 19.99 14.88 -3.69
C LEU A 310 20.61 16.05 -4.46
N PRO A 311 21.93 16.03 -4.76
CA PRO A 311 22.57 17.09 -5.54
C PRO A 311 21.98 17.20 -6.95
N ALA A 312 21.83 18.42 -7.47
CA ALA A 312 21.19 18.66 -8.77
C ALA A 312 21.76 17.81 -9.93
N PRO A 313 23.08 17.67 -10.13
CA PRO A 313 23.62 16.83 -11.20
C PRO A 313 23.19 15.34 -11.07
N VAL A 314 23.01 14.85 -9.85
CA VAL A 314 22.58 13.49 -9.58
C VAL A 314 21.07 13.35 -9.83
N ALA A 315 20.27 14.34 -9.41
CA ALA A 315 18.84 14.39 -9.69
C ALA A 315 18.57 14.38 -11.21
N ASP A 316 19.32 15.15 -11.98
CA ASP A 316 19.21 15.22 -13.45
C ASP A 316 19.50 13.86 -14.11
N VAL A 317 20.52 13.15 -13.65
CA VAL A 317 20.84 11.80 -14.16
C VAL A 317 19.71 10.81 -13.83
N VAL A 318 19.25 10.82 -12.60
CA VAL A 318 18.15 9.94 -12.13
C VAL A 318 16.89 10.17 -12.97
N ALA A 319 16.50 11.41 -13.19
CA ALA A 319 15.36 11.78 -14.01
C ALA A 319 15.56 11.41 -15.49
N LYS A 320 16.69 11.78 -16.08
CA LYS A 320 17.02 11.55 -17.50
C LYS A 320 17.12 10.06 -17.86
N LYS A 321 17.67 9.25 -16.96
CA LYS A 321 17.82 7.81 -17.15
C LYS A 321 16.56 7.02 -16.77
N GLY A 322 15.53 7.65 -16.19
CA GLY A 322 14.30 7.01 -15.78
C GLY A 322 14.54 5.95 -14.69
N THR A 323 15.34 6.29 -13.68
CA THR A 323 15.68 5.37 -12.58
C THR A 323 14.42 4.85 -11.90
N GLN A 324 14.37 3.54 -11.67
CA GLN A 324 13.19 2.84 -11.14
C GLN A 324 13.43 2.28 -9.73
N SER A 325 14.67 2.22 -9.26
CA SER A 325 14.97 1.79 -7.89
C SER A 325 16.27 2.38 -7.36
N PHE A 326 16.35 2.54 -6.04
CA PHE A 326 17.54 3.01 -5.33
C PHE A 326 18.00 1.98 -4.29
N ALA A 327 19.31 1.79 -4.22
CA ALA A 327 19.98 1.01 -3.20
C ALA A 327 20.83 1.96 -2.35
N LEU A 328 20.36 2.28 -1.13
CA LEU A 328 21.08 3.19 -0.24
C LEU A 328 22.14 2.44 0.56
N LEU A 329 23.37 2.89 0.48
CA LEU A 329 24.52 2.34 1.19
C LEU A 329 24.80 3.23 2.41
N GLY A 330 24.55 2.71 3.59
CA GLY A 330 24.73 3.42 4.85
C GLY A 330 23.49 3.50 5.75
N GLY A 331 23.73 3.72 7.03
CA GLY A 331 22.70 3.95 8.03
C GLY A 331 22.02 5.32 7.90
N THR A 332 21.09 5.62 8.80
CA THR A 332 20.34 6.90 8.79
C THR A 332 21.21 8.12 9.07
N ALA A 333 22.37 7.95 9.71
CA ALA A 333 23.36 9.00 9.89
C ALA A 333 24.12 9.34 8.57
N SER A 334 24.35 8.33 7.71
CA SER A 334 25.02 8.52 6.40
C SER A 334 24.04 9.10 5.38
N ILE A 335 22.85 8.52 5.27
CA ILE A 335 21.78 8.95 4.37
C ILE A 335 20.49 8.98 5.18
N THR A 336 19.92 10.17 5.37
CA THR A 336 18.72 10.38 6.21
C THR A 336 17.48 9.68 5.64
N ASP A 337 16.49 9.41 6.50
CA ASP A 337 15.20 8.90 6.04
C ASP A 337 14.41 9.96 5.25
N SER A 338 14.67 11.26 5.47
CA SER A 338 14.11 12.33 4.64
C SER A 338 14.55 12.19 3.18
N LEU A 339 15.86 12.01 2.92
CA LEU A 339 16.35 11.78 1.56
C LEU A 339 15.81 10.46 0.99
N LYS A 340 15.77 9.38 1.79
CA LYS A 340 15.18 8.10 1.38
C LYS A 340 13.73 8.27 0.92
N ASN A 341 12.93 9.03 1.66
CA ASN A 341 11.52 9.28 1.32
C ASN A 341 11.42 10.12 0.04
N SER A 342 12.21 11.18 -0.11
CA SER A 342 12.25 11.99 -1.35
C SER A 342 12.64 11.15 -2.57
N LEU A 343 13.58 10.22 -2.43
CA LEU A 343 13.95 9.28 -3.49
C LEU A 343 12.82 8.28 -3.79
N ALA A 344 12.12 7.81 -2.78
CA ALA A 344 10.94 6.97 -2.96
C ALA A 344 9.86 7.74 -3.75
N ASP A 345 9.60 8.99 -3.42
CA ASP A 345 8.65 9.84 -4.14
C ASP A 345 9.05 10.04 -5.62
N MET A 346 10.35 10.11 -5.93
CA MET A 346 10.83 10.23 -7.32
C MET A 346 10.58 8.97 -8.16
N ILE A 347 10.57 7.79 -7.55
CA ILE A 347 10.39 6.50 -8.24
C ILE A 347 8.92 6.07 -8.23
N THR A 348 8.30 6.13 -7.06
CA THR A 348 6.93 5.67 -6.82
C THR A 348 5.94 6.68 -7.31
N GLY A 349 6.40 7.83 -7.69
CA GLY A 349 5.51 8.91 -8.05
C GLY A 349 4.62 8.54 -9.21
N ASN A 350 3.56 9.10 -9.19
CA ASN A 350 2.73 9.73 -10.18
C ASN A 350 2.86 9.15 -11.60
N GLY A 351 1.75 8.76 -12.17
CA GLY A 351 1.64 8.40 -13.57
C GLY A 351 1.58 6.89 -13.87
N TYR A 352 1.38 6.04 -12.86
CA TYR A 352 0.95 4.68 -13.11
C TYR A 352 -0.56 4.63 -13.25
N SER A 353 -1.03 3.81 -14.19
CA SER A 353 -2.44 3.45 -14.31
C SER A 353 -2.59 1.99 -14.73
N VAL A 354 -3.68 1.38 -14.32
CA VAL A 354 -4.13 0.09 -14.85
C VAL A 354 -5.29 0.35 -15.78
N ASN A 355 -5.17 -0.11 -17.03
CA ASN A 355 -6.19 0.07 -18.05
C ASN A 355 -6.71 -1.30 -18.51
N LEU A 356 -7.97 -1.37 -18.84
CA LEU A 356 -8.57 -2.54 -19.49
C LEU A 356 -8.46 -2.40 -21.01
N SER A 357 -7.75 -3.31 -21.66
CA SER A 357 -7.59 -3.34 -23.13
C SER A 357 -7.63 -4.78 -23.63
N GLY A 358 -8.49 -5.06 -24.59
CA GLY A 358 -8.62 -6.39 -25.19
C GLY A 358 -8.92 -7.50 -24.19
N GLY A 359 -9.70 -7.22 -23.12
CA GLY A 359 -10.00 -8.20 -22.07
C GLY A 359 -8.83 -8.51 -21.14
N LYS A 360 -7.77 -7.71 -21.17
CA LYS A 360 -6.56 -7.85 -20.34
C LYS A 360 -6.30 -6.57 -19.56
N LEU A 361 -5.63 -6.70 -18.42
CA LEU A 361 -5.15 -5.59 -17.63
C LEU A 361 -3.79 -5.13 -18.13
N VAL A 362 -3.64 -3.85 -18.44
CA VAL A 362 -2.39 -3.24 -18.91
C VAL A 362 -1.94 -2.21 -17.88
N LEU A 363 -0.77 -2.43 -17.30
CA LEU A 363 -0.08 -1.44 -16.48
C LEU A 363 0.62 -0.46 -17.39
N ASN A 364 0.31 0.82 -17.24
CA ASN A 364 0.98 1.91 -17.92
C ASN A 364 1.77 2.76 -16.93
N LYS A 365 2.82 3.43 -17.43
CA LYS A 365 3.53 4.53 -16.76
C LYS A 365 3.58 5.71 -17.73
N ASN A 366 3.08 6.85 -17.32
CA ASN A 366 3.00 8.05 -18.18
C ASN A 366 2.36 7.72 -19.55
N ASN A 367 1.24 7.02 -19.53
CA ASN A 367 0.47 6.56 -20.70
C ASN A 367 1.20 5.59 -21.66
N LYS A 368 2.37 5.07 -21.27
CA LYS A 368 3.08 4.03 -22.03
C LYS A 368 2.90 2.67 -21.35
N ALA A 369 2.53 1.65 -22.12
CA ALA A 369 2.40 0.29 -21.60
C ALA A 369 3.74 -0.22 -21.07
N VAL A 370 3.75 -0.61 -19.79
CA VAL A 370 4.89 -1.23 -19.10
C VAL A 370 4.76 -2.74 -19.15
N LYS A 371 3.54 -3.24 -18.86
CA LYS A 371 3.27 -4.68 -18.87
C LYS A 371 1.78 -4.97 -19.08
N THR A 372 1.52 -6.03 -19.83
CA THR A 372 0.19 -6.61 -19.97
C THR A 372 0.08 -7.86 -19.10
N PHE A 373 -0.97 -7.91 -18.31
CA PHE A 373 -1.36 -9.06 -17.49
C PHE A 373 -2.56 -9.77 -18.13
N GLY A 374 -2.93 -10.92 -17.58
CA GLY A 374 -4.20 -11.59 -17.92
C GLY A 374 -5.40 -10.85 -17.31
N THR A 375 -6.32 -11.61 -16.73
CA THR A 375 -7.54 -11.08 -16.09
C THR A 375 -7.33 -10.58 -14.67
N SER A 376 -6.15 -10.82 -14.07
CA SER A 376 -5.79 -10.33 -12.74
C SER A 376 -4.29 -10.25 -12.52
N PHE A 377 -3.88 -9.40 -11.58
CA PHE A 377 -2.54 -9.40 -10.97
C PHE A 377 -2.63 -8.77 -9.58
N THR A 378 -1.64 -9.09 -8.72
CA THR A 378 -1.53 -8.51 -7.37
C THR A 378 -0.23 -7.73 -7.25
N THR A 379 -0.28 -6.57 -6.62
CA THR A 379 0.88 -5.81 -6.16
C THR A 379 0.91 -5.84 -4.64
N SER A 380 2.10 -5.99 -4.07
CA SER A 380 2.28 -6.21 -2.64
C SER A 380 3.38 -5.31 -2.08
N PRO A 381 3.26 -4.79 -0.85
CA PRO A 381 4.37 -4.15 -0.19
C PRO A 381 5.41 -5.21 0.21
N LYS A 382 6.71 -4.88 0.15
CA LYS A 382 7.77 -5.77 0.66
C LYS A 382 7.57 -6.11 2.14
N LYS A 383 6.97 -5.19 2.89
CA LYS A 383 6.58 -5.37 4.29
C LYS A 383 5.31 -4.58 4.54
N TYR A 384 4.33 -5.21 5.17
CA TYR A 384 3.15 -4.48 5.65
C TYR A 384 3.55 -3.43 6.70
N SER A 385 3.30 -2.18 6.42
CA SER A 385 3.57 -1.06 7.33
C SER A 385 2.86 0.21 6.85
N THR A 386 2.70 1.18 7.74
CA THR A 386 2.11 2.49 7.43
C THR A 386 2.99 3.38 6.53
N SER A 387 4.25 3.02 6.33
CA SER A 387 5.15 3.69 5.38
C SER A 387 5.05 3.15 3.95
N ASN A 388 4.29 2.08 3.74
CA ASN A 388 4.09 1.45 2.44
C ASN A 388 2.60 1.47 2.11
N SER A 389 2.18 2.33 1.20
CA SER A 389 0.78 2.43 0.77
C SER A 389 0.67 2.48 -0.75
N ILE A 390 -0.47 2.03 -1.25
CA ILE A 390 -0.85 2.18 -2.65
C ILE A 390 -2.13 3.03 -2.71
N SER A 391 -2.11 4.11 -3.49
CA SER A 391 -3.31 4.91 -3.75
C SER A 391 -4.03 4.41 -5.00
N ILE A 392 -5.34 4.35 -4.94
CA ILE A 392 -6.22 4.07 -6.07
C ILE A 392 -7.09 5.30 -6.30
N ASN A 393 -6.90 5.98 -7.42
CA ASN A 393 -7.55 7.26 -7.71
C ASN A 393 -7.44 8.26 -6.54
N GLY A 394 -6.26 8.35 -5.92
CA GLY A 394 -5.95 9.26 -4.83
C GLY A 394 -6.30 8.77 -3.40
N ARG A 395 -7.03 7.66 -3.23
CA ARG A 395 -7.29 7.08 -1.89
C ARG A 395 -6.22 6.05 -1.53
N PRO A 396 -5.50 6.21 -0.40
CA PRO A 396 -4.44 5.29 0.01
C PRO A 396 -4.99 4.01 0.67
N TYR A 397 -4.27 2.91 0.48
CA TYR A 397 -4.54 1.59 1.07
C TYR A 397 -3.24 0.95 1.53
N LEU A 398 -3.30 0.16 2.59
CA LEU A 398 -2.18 -0.67 3.06
C LEU A 398 -2.35 -2.11 2.61
N GLY A 399 -1.24 -2.85 2.52
CA GLY A 399 -1.27 -4.28 2.19
C GLY A 399 -1.38 -4.56 0.70
N ASN A 400 -1.80 -5.77 0.36
CA ASN A 400 -1.84 -6.22 -1.03
C ASN A 400 -3.01 -5.59 -1.79
N MET A 401 -2.79 -5.28 -3.06
CA MET A 401 -3.82 -4.79 -3.96
C MET A 401 -3.90 -5.70 -5.18
N LYS A 402 -4.98 -6.44 -5.29
CA LYS A 402 -5.28 -7.29 -6.45
C LYS A 402 -6.21 -6.56 -7.41
N PHE A 403 -5.79 -6.47 -8.65
CA PHE A 403 -6.62 -5.94 -9.73
C PHE A 403 -7.28 -7.09 -10.48
N THR A 404 -8.58 -6.98 -10.70
CA THR A 404 -9.40 -7.97 -11.42
C THR A 404 -10.28 -7.29 -12.46
N ILE A 405 -10.81 -8.06 -13.41
CA ILE A 405 -11.82 -7.59 -14.36
C ILE A 405 -13.20 -8.01 -13.86
N GLU A 406 -14.12 -7.05 -13.76
CA GLU A 406 -15.51 -7.28 -13.38
C GLU A 406 -16.43 -7.01 -14.58
N SER A 407 -17.35 -7.95 -14.86
CA SER A 407 -18.34 -7.84 -15.96
C SER A 407 -17.72 -7.51 -17.33
N SER A 408 -16.49 -7.95 -17.58
CA SER A 408 -15.72 -7.74 -18.82
C SER A 408 -15.48 -6.27 -19.20
N LYS A 409 -15.89 -5.30 -18.40
CA LYS A 409 -15.88 -3.86 -18.74
C LYS A 409 -15.19 -2.99 -17.68
N ASN A 410 -15.05 -3.47 -16.46
CA ASN A 410 -14.57 -2.66 -15.34
C ASN A 410 -13.36 -3.29 -14.68
N ILE A 411 -12.45 -2.45 -14.20
CA ILE A 411 -11.37 -2.85 -13.31
C ILE A 411 -11.92 -2.83 -11.89
N ARG A 412 -11.70 -3.94 -11.16
CA ARG A 412 -12.13 -4.06 -9.77
C ARG A 412 -10.93 -4.38 -8.89
N PRO A 413 -10.37 -3.38 -8.18
CA PRO A 413 -9.37 -3.62 -7.17
C PRO A 413 -9.96 -4.30 -5.93
N ILE A 414 -9.15 -5.17 -5.32
CA ILE A 414 -9.44 -5.83 -4.04
C ILE A 414 -8.25 -5.58 -3.14
N ASN A 415 -8.47 -4.91 -2.03
CA ASN A 415 -7.45 -4.74 -0.99
C ASN A 415 -7.42 -6.02 -0.16
N GLU A 416 -6.36 -6.84 -0.31
CA GLU A 416 -6.30 -8.20 0.20
C GLU A 416 -5.53 -8.30 1.53
N ASN A 417 -5.98 -9.23 2.39
CA ASN A 417 -5.30 -9.68 3.61
C ASN A 417 -4.93 -8.53 4.57
N ILE A 418 -5.85 -7.59 4.75
CA ILE A 418 -5.68 -6.47 5.69
C ILE A 418 -5.78 -7.03 7.12
N PRO A 419 -4.84 -6.75 8.04
CA PRO A 419 -5.00 -7.06 9.44
C PRO A 419 -6.35 -6.52 9.95
N PHE A 420 -7.11 -7.36 10.65
CA PHE A 420 -8.51 -7.08 10.93
C PHE A 420 -8.72 -5.80 11.76
N GLU A 421 -7.84 -5.52 12.71
CA GLU A 421 -7.92 -4.26 13.48
C GLU A 421 -7.56 -3.03 12.62
N ASP A 422 -6.69 -3.17 11.64
CA ASP A 422 -6.36 -2.09 10.70
C ASP A 422 -7.51 -1.83 9.71
N TYR A 423 -8.24 -2.88 9.30
CA TYR A 423 -9.50 -2.72 8.57
C TYR A 423 -10.50 -1.86 9.37
N LEU A 424 -10.65 -2.10 10.68
CA LEU A 424 -11.55 -1.32 11.52
C LEU A 424 -11.13 0.15 11.67
N LYS A 425 -9.82 0.45 11.65
CA LYS A 425 -9.33 1.83 11.60
C LYS A 425 -9.75 2.56 10.33
N GLY A 426 -9.93 1.84 9.23
CA GLY A 426 -10.47 2.36 7.97
C GLY A 426 -12.02 2.37 7.90
N VAL A 427 -12.71 1.73 8.84
CA VAL A 427 -14.18 1.68 8.91
C VAL A 427 -14.74 2.71 9.89
N VAL A 428 -14.26 2.72 11.12
CA VAL A 428 -14.86 3.53 12.20
C VAL A 428 -14.96 5.03 11.87
N PRO A 429 -13.94 5.70 11.31
CA PRO A 429 -14.04 7.13 10.96
C PRO A 429 -15.01 7.42 9.81
N HIS A 430 -15.36 6.41 8.99
CA HIS A 430 -16.29 6.53 7.88
C HIS A 430 -17.74 6.16 8.28
N GLU A 431 -17.91 5.53 9.44
CA GLU A 431 -19.22 5.21 10.02
C GLU A 431 -19.67 6.27 11.04
N MET A 432 -18.75 6.79 11.87
CA MET A 432 -19.01 7.88 12.81
C MET A 432 -17.96 8.98 12.70
N PRO A 433 -18.35 10.28 12.68
CA PRO A 433 -17.40 11.38 12.69
C PRO A 433 -16.43 11.30 13.86
N ALA A 434 -15.13 11.46 13.60
CA ALA A 434 -14.09 11.38 14.62
C ALA A 434 -14.22 12.45 15.73
N SER A 435 -14.95 13.55 15.45
CA SER A 435 -15.27 14.60 16.43
C SER A 435 -16.26 14.16 17.52
N TRP A 436 -16.98 13.04 17.32
CA TRP A 436 -17.99 12.56 18.27
C TRP A 436 -17.37 12.04 19.57
N GLN A 437 -18.23 11.77 20.56
CA GLN A 437 -17.82 11.33 21.89
C GLN A 437 -17.04 10.01 21.85
N THR A 438 -15.96 9.92 22.64
CA THR A 438 -15.07 8.75 22.64
C THR A 438 -15.81 7.45 22.96
N GLU A 439 -16.76 7.47 23.90
CA GLU A 439 -17.52 6.27 24.28
C GLU A 439 -18.48 5.82 23.18
N ALA A 440 -19.03 6.74 22.37
CA ALA A 440 -19.80 6.38 21.19
C ALA A 440 -18.92 5.74 20.11
N LEU A 441 -17.72 6.28 19.89
CA LEU A 441 -16.76 5.71 18.94
C LEU A 441 -16.27 4.31 19.38
N LYS A 442 -16.10 4.08 20.71
CA LYS A 442 -15.80 2.74 21.26
C LYS A 442 -16.96 1.77 21.00
N ALA A 443 -18.20 2.21 21.25
CA ALA A 443 -19.38 1.39 20.96
C ALA A 443 -19.46 1.03 19.47
N GLN A 444 -19.18 1.99 18.58
CA GLN A 444 -19.14 1.75 17.14
C GLN A 444 -18.02 0.76 16.77
N ALA A 445 -16.83 0.90 17.34
CA ALA A 445 -15.72 -0.01 17.06
C ALA A 445 -16.04 -1.45 17.46
N VAL A 446 -16.67 -1.66 18.64
CA VAL A 446 -17.11 -2.98 19.09
C VAL A 446 -18.24 -3.53 18.21
N ALA A 447 -19.23 -2.72 17.86
CA ALA A 447 -20.32 -3.12 16.98
C ALA A 447 -19.80 -3.49 15.57
N ALA A 448 -18.97 -2.64 14.97
CA ALA A 448 -18.37 -2.89 13.66
C ALA A 448 -17.51 -4.16 13.66
N ARG A 449 -16.71 -4.37 14.71
CA ARG A 449 -15.90 -5.58 14.89
C ARG A 449 -16.78 -6.82 15.01
N THR A 450 -17.81 -6.78 15.85
CA THR A 450 -18.73 -7.90 16.04
C THR A 450 -19.41 -8.30 14.74
N TYR A 451 -19.88 -7.29 13.99
CA TYR A 451 -20.56 -7.50 12.71
C TYR A 451 -19.65 -8.14 11.66
N SER A 452 -18.39 -7.71 11.58
CA SER A 452 -17.50 -8.10 10.47
C SER A 452 -16.56 -9.26 10.79
N VAL A 453 -16.28 -9.61 12.06
CA VAL A 453 -15.31 -10.65 12.41
C VAL A 453 -15.66 -12.05 11.90
N GLY A 454 -16.94 -12.37 11.73
CA GLY A 454 -17.41 -13.61 11.09
C GLY A 454 -17.10 -13.69 9.59
N SER A 455 -16.68 -12.59 8.99
CA SER A 455 -16.23 -12.49 7.59
C SER A 455 -14.70 -12.46 7.45
N ALA A 456 -13.94 -12.65 8.55
CA ALA A 456 -12.48 -12.77 8.47
C ALA A 456 -12.10 -13.91 7.50
N GLY A 457 -11.04 -13.70 6.71
CA GLY A 457 -10.59 -14.58 5.64
C GLY A 457 -11.42 -14.48 4.34
N LYS A 458 -12.47 -13.67 4.30
CA LYS A 458 -13.34 -13.51 3.13
C LYS A 458 -13.13 -12.15 2.45
N VAL A 459 -13.65 -12.03 1.21
CA VAL A 459 -13.74 -10.76 0.49
C VAL A 459 -15.11 -10.15 0.77
N VAL A 460 -15.12 -8.92 1.29
CA VAL A 460 -16.33 -8.14 1.58
C VAL A 460 -16.41 -6.91 0.67
N ALA A 461 -17.58 -6.28 0.61
CA ALA A 461 -17.77 -5.02 -0.13
C ALA A 461 -17.45 -3.80 0.74
N ASP A 462 -17.00 -2.71 0.11
CA ASP A 462 -16.80 -1.39 0.73
C ASP A 462 -18.08 -0.52 0.74
N THR A 463 -19.25 -1.14 0.62
CA THR A 463 -20.55 -0.47 0.48
C THR A 463 -21.37 -0.51 1.77
N GLN A 464 -22.40 0.31 1.83
CA GLN A 464 -23.40 0.28 2.92
C GLN A 464 -24.13 -1.07 3.09
N SER A 465 -24.02 -2.00 2.12
CA SER A 465 -24.54 -3.36 2.27
C SER A 465 -23.68 -4.20 3.21
N PHE A 466 -22.48 -3.78 3.53
CA PHE A 466 -21.62 -4.38 4.55
C PHE A 466 -21.12 -3.30 5.52
N GLN A 467 -20.01 -2.62 5.23
CA GLN A 467 -19.48 -1.48 6.00
C GLN A 467 -18.71 -0.55 5.07
N VAL A 468 -18.81 0.76 5.29
CA VAL A 468 -18.04 1.72 4.50
C VAL A 468 -16.58 1.65 4.91
N TYR A 469 -15.70 1.37 3.94
CA TYR A 469 -14.26 1.25 4.15
C TYR A 469 -13.50 2.34 3.41
N GLY A 470 -12.78 3.18 4.14
CA GLY A 470 -12.01 4.32 3.62
C GLY A 470 -10.54 4.04 3.30
N GLY A 471 -10.09 2.78 3.42
CA GLY A 471 -8.67 2.47 3.21
C GLY A 471 -7.77 2.95 4.34
N TYR A 472 -6.64 3.55 4.01
CA TYR A 472 -5.66 4.10 4.96
C TYR A 472 -5.93 5.59 5.25
N ASP A 473 -7.18 5.99 5.28
CA ASP A 473 -7.61 7.31 5.75
C ASP A 473 -7.94 7.25 7.26
N TRP A 474 -6.91 6.99 8.05
CA TRP A 474 -7.04 6.77 9.49
C TRP A 474 -7.02 8.08 10.27
N ASN A 475 -7.94 8.21 11.20
CA ASN A 475 -7.92 9.29 12.19
C ASN A 475 -7.28 8.80 13.51
N SER A 476 -6.45 9.61 14.14
CA SER A 476 -5.72 9.24 15.36
C SER A 476 -6.65 8.89 16.53
N LYS A 477 -7.74 9.65 16.72
CA LYS A 477 -8.72 9.41 17.79
C LYS A 477 -9.47 8.10 17.59
N THR A 478 -9.97 7.84 16.36
CA THR A 478 -10.69 6.59 16.07
C THR A 478 -9.75 5.39 16.06
N SER A 479 -8.50 5.55 15.64
CA SER A 479 -7.47 4.50 15.75
C SER A 479 -7.15 4.14 17.21
N SER A 480 -7.05 5.14 18.09
CA SER A 480 -6.89 4.93 19.53
C SER A 480 -8.08 4.17 20.12
N VAL A 481 -9.29 4.51 19.69
CA VAL A 481 -10.53 3.84 20.11
C VAL A 481 -10.56 2.37 19.67
N VAL A 482 -10.21 2.07 18.42
CA VAL A 482 -10.10 0.69 17.91
C VAL A 482 -9.09 -0.10 18.73
N ASN A 483 -7.91 0.49 19.00
CA ASN A 483 -6.87 -0.15 19.79
C ASN A 483 -7.30 -0.41 21.23
N SER A 484 -7.99 0.54 21.89
CA SER A 484 -8.44 0.40 23.30
C SER A 484 -9.59 -0.62 23.46
N THR A 485 -10.27 -0.97 22.38
CA THR A 485 -11.33 -1.99 22.36
C THR A 485 -10.90 -3.24 21.59
N LYS A 486 -9.60 -3.41 21.31
CA LYS A 486 -9.06 -4.52 20.50
C LYS A 486 -9.60 -5.87 20.98
N GLY A 487 -10.05 -6.69 20.04
CA GLY A 487 -10.54 -8.02 20.31
C GLY A 487 -11.96 -8.11 20.92
N GLN A 488 -12.55 -7.00 21.38
CA GLN A 488 -13.86 -7.02 22.04
C GLN A 488 -15.00 -7.15 21.05
N VAL A 489 -15.90 -8.12 21.31
CA VAL A 489 -17.09 -8.41 20.52
C VAL A 489 -18.29 -8.66 21.42
N LEU A 490 -19.49 -8.58 20.85
CA LEU A 490 -20.75 -8.93 21.53
C LEU A 490 -21.16 -10.35 21.16
N LYS A 491 -21.56 -11.12 22.19
CA LYS A 491 -22.08 -12.48 22.03
C LYS A 491 -23.44 -12.62 22.72
N TYR A 492 -24.27 -13.45 22.14
CA TYR A 492 -25.52 -13.92 22.73
C TYR A 492 -25.48 -15.45 22.79
N ASN A 493 -25.67 -16.02 23.99
CA ASN A 493 -25.52 -17.47 24.22
C ASN A 493 -24.22 -18.05 23.63
N GLY A 494 -23.10 -17.33 23.84
CA GLY A 494 -21.76 -17.73 23.38
C GLY A 494 -21.45 -17.45 21.90
N ASN A 495 -22.44 -17.14 21.08
CA ASN A 495 -22.29 -16.89 19.64
C ASN A 495 -22.18 -15.39 19.33
N LEU A 496 -21.41 -15.04 18.29
CA LEU A 496 -21.36 -13.67 17.78
C LEU A 496 -22.74 -13.19 17.35
N ILE A 497 -23.08 -11.95 17.72
CA ILE A 497 -24.34 -11.34 17.31
C ILE A 497 -24.23 -10.63 15.95
N SER A 498 -25.38 -10.41 15.31
CA SER A 498 -25.50 -9.46 14.21
C SER A 498 -25.60 -8.03 14.76
N ALA A 499 -24.45 -7.40 15.03
CA ALA A 499 -24.39 -6.08 15.67
C ALA A 499 -24.63 -4.97 14.65
N VAL A 500 -25.80 -4.94 14.04
CA VAL A 500 -26.20 -3.95 13.03
C VAL A 500 -26.42 -2.57 13.64
N TYR A 501 -26.17 -1.54 12.86
CA TYR A 501 -26.34 -0.15 13.28
C TYR A 501 -26.85 0.73 12.11
N SER A 502 -27.37 1.88 12.44
CA SER A 502 -27.80 2.89 11.46
C SER A 502 -27.65 4.29 12.04
N SER A 503 -27.74 5.31 11.21
CA SER A 503 -27.48 6.70 11.59
C SER A 503 -28.40 7.15 12.75
N SER A 504 -29.73 7.07 12.62
CA SER A 504 -30.70 7.48 13.64
C SER A 504 -31.95 6.60 13.58
N ASN A 505 -32.45 6.17 14.73
CA ASN A 505 -33.67 5.36 14.81
C ASN A 505 -34.96 6.21 14.88
N GLY A 506 -34.84 7.54 15.01
CA GLY A 506 -35.97 8.45 15.09
C GLY A 506 -36.66 8.49 16.46
N GLY A 507 -35.98 8.04 17.51
CA GLY A 507 -36.48 7.99 18.89
C GLY A 507 -37.11 6.65 19.28
N TYR A 508 -37.07 5.63 18.38
CA TYR A 508 -37.53 4.28 18.66
C TYR A 508 -36.82 3.26 17.80
N THR A 509 -36.19 2.27 18.41
CA THR A 509 -35.57 1.16 17.65
C THR A 509 -36.64 0.30 16.97
N GLU A 510 -36.25 -0.44 15.94
CA GLU A 510 -37.14 -1.41 15.29
C GLU A 510 -36.71 -2.83 15.62
N ALA A 511 -37.70 -3.76 15.63
CA ALA A 511 -37.43 -5.18 15.80
C ALA A 511 -37.00 -5.83 14.48
N SER A 512 -36.06 -6.75 14.54
CA SER A 512 -35.60 -7.50 13.35
C SER A 512 -36.69 -8.24 12.63
N ALA A 513 -37.65 -8.81 13.37
CA ALA A 513 -38.79 -9.53 12.84
C ALA A 513 -39.65 -8.72 11.86
N GLU A 514 -39.77 -7.40 12.11
CA GLU A 514 -40.63 -6.52 11.32
C GLU A 514 -40.01 -6.11 9.97
N VAL A 515 -38.67 -6.23 9.83
CA VAL A 515 -37.96 -5.78 8.62
C VAL A 515 -37.35 -6.95 7.86
N TRP A 516 -36.79 -7.94 8.60
CA TRP A 516 -36.04 -9.07 8.01
C TRP A 516 -36.71 -10.43 8.22
N GLY A 517 -37.87 -10.47 8.90
CA GLY A 517 -38.69 -11.67 9.08
C GLY A 517 -38.20 -12.64 10.17
N GLY A 518 -37.01 -12.41 10.75
CA GLY A 518 -36.43 -13.24 11.80
C GLY A 518 -36.51 -12.56 13.17
N ASN A 519 -37.03 -13.24 14.19
CA ASN A 519 -37.03 -12.72 15.56
C ASN A 519 -35.66 -12.96 16.21
N VAL A 520 -34.91 -11.89 16.38
CA VAL A 520 -33.58 -11.90 17.00
C VAL A 520 -33.69 -11.28 18.41
N PRO A 521 -33.45 -12.05 19.51
CA PRO A 521 -33.74 -11.62 20.88
C PRO A 521 -33.05 -10.36 21.37
N TYR A 522 -31.96 -9.97 20.76
CA TYR A 522 -31.18 -8.78 21.07
C TYR A 522 -31.43 -7.61 20.07
N LEU A 523 -32.31 -7.78 19.08
CA LEU A 523 -32.68 -6.71 18.11
C LEU A 523 -34.19 -6.42 18.25
N ILE A 524 -34.52 -5.77 19.35
CA ILE A 524 -35.92 -5.50 19.77
C ILE A 524 -36.29 -4.03 19.52
N ALA A 525 -37.59 -3.81 19.40
CA ALA A 525 -38.16 -2.46 19.36
C ALA A 525 -38.30 -1.90 20.78
N LYS A 526 -37.76 -0.67 20.99
CA LYS A 526 -37.92 0.06 22.25
C LYS A 526 -37.65 1.55 22.09
N ALA A 527 -38.17 2.34 23.03
CA ALA A 527 -37.96 3.79 23.05
C ALA A 527 -36.49 4.15 23.25
N ASP A 528 -36.00 5.10 22.45
CA ASP A 528 -34.66 5.67 22.54
C ASP A 528 -34.77 7.20 22.75
N THR A 529 -34.86 7.57 24.02
CA THR A 529 -35.05 8.98 24.42
C THR A 529 -33.85 9.88 24.12
N TYR A 530 -32.68 9.27 23.86
CA TYR A 530 -31.44 9.99 23.54
C TYR A 530 -31.23 10.20 22.02
N ASP A 531 -31.95 9.47 21.17
CA ASP A 531 -31.87 9.73 19.72
C ASP A 531 -32.46 11.12 19.39
N PRO A 532 -31.76 11.99 18.65
CA PRO A 532 -32.16 13.37 18.35
C PRO A 532 -33.40 13.45 17.44
N LYS A 533 -33.91 12.31 16.99
CA LYS A 533 -35.12 12.22 16.16
C LYS A 533 -35.01 13.04 14.88
N THR A 534 -33.84 12.97 14.22
CA THR A 534 -33.55 13.73 12.98
C THR A 534 -34.70 13.64 11.99
N SER A 535 -35.33 14.77 11.69
CA SER A 535 -36.49 14.84 10.79
C SER A 535 -36.08 14.84 9.33
N TRP A 536 -36.98 14.41 8.46
CA TRP A 536 -36.86 14.49 7.00
C TRP A 536 -38.24 14.66 6.38
N SER A 537 -38.28 15.19 5.15
CA SER A 537 -39.51 15.34 4.38
C SER A 537 -39.20 15.31 2.89
N ILE A 538 -40.10 14.68 2.12
CA ILE A 538 -40.13 14.71 0.65
C ILE A 538 -41.55 15.00 0.17
N SER A 539 -41.66 15.73 -0.94
CA SER A 539 -42.95 16.05 -1.54
C SER A 539 -43.04 15.46 -2.94
N LEU A 540 -44.14 14.76 -3.21
CA LEU A 540 -44.45 14.14 -4.49
C LEU A 540 -45.64 14.84 -5.10
N ASN A 541 -45.45 15.58 -6.17
CA ASN A 541 -46.52 16.29 -6.90
C ASN A 541 -47.54 15.28 -7.41
N LYS A 542 -48.82 15.63 -7.36
CA LYS A 542 -49.88 14.79 -7.92
C LYS A 542 -49.80 14.74 -9.44
N THR A 543 -49.59 15.86 -10.09
CA THR A 543 -49.30 15.92 -11.53
C THR A 543 -47.81 15.78 -11.74
N GLN A 544 -47.40 14.76 -12.49
CA GLN A 544 -46.00 14.46 -12.81
C GLN A 544 -45.61 14.95 -14.20
N ILE A 545 -46.50 14.84 -15.16
CA ILE A 545 -46.35 15.35 -16.51
C ILE A 545 -47.67 16.08 -16.87
N ASN A 546 -47.57 17.35 -17.27
CA ASN A 546 -48.70 18.03 -17.87
C ASN A 546 -48.84 17.55 -19.32
N THR A 547 -49.91 16.83 -19.60
CA THR A 547 -50.16 16.21 -20.91
C THR A 547 -50.89 17.09 -21.87
N SER A 548 -51.45 18.27 -21.44
CA SER A 548 -52.29 19.13 -22.29
C SER A 548 -51.56 19.74 -23.48
N GLY A 549 -50.22 19.92 -23.40
CA GLY A 549 -49.38 20.44 -24.46
C GLY A 549 -48.65 19.37 -25.30
N LEU A 550 -48.90 18.08 -25.04
CA LEU A 550 -48.17 17.00 -25.68
C LEU A 550 -48.95 16.39 -26.86
N ASN A 551 -48.29 16.18 -28.00
CA ASN A 551 -48.86 15.45 -29.11
C ASN A 551 -48.88 13.95 -28.81
N LEU A 552 -49.98 13.44 -28.28
CA LEU A 552 -50.16 12.03 -27.90
C LEU A 552 -50.23 11.09 -29.13
N SER A 553 -50.45 11.61 -30.31
CA SER A 553 -50.41 10.82 -31.58
C SER A 553 -48.99 10.67 -32.14
N SER A 554 -48.04 11.49 -31.68
CA SER A 554 -46.64 11.46 -32.10
C SER A 554 -45.69 11.45 -30.89
N PRO A 555 -45.73 10.40 -30.01
CA PRO A 555 -44.99 10.40 -28.76
C PRO A 555 -43.46 10.45 -28.92
N SER A 556 -42.92 9.99 -30.03
CA SER A 556 -41.48 10.04 -30.32
C SER A 556 -40.89 11.44 -30.28
N THR A 557 -41.70 12.48 -30.55
CA THR A 557 -41.26 13.87 -30.58
C THR A 557 -40.94 14.46 -29.19
N TRP A 558 -41.49 13.89 -28.14
CA TRP A 558 -41.35 14.44 -26.79
C TRP A 558 -40.94 13.40 -25.74
N TRP A 559 -41.03 12.11 -26.02
CA TRP A 559 -40.80 11.06 -25.02
C TRP A 559 -39.47 11.18 -24.29
N ASN A 560 -38.39 11.46 -25.03
CA ASN A 560 -37.03 11.52 -24.47
C ASN A 560 -36.71 12.86 -23.79
N SER A 561 -37.40 13.94 -24.17
CA SER A 561 -37.16 15.29 -23.64
C SER A 561 -38.05 15.63 -22.45
N THR A 562 -39.18 14.92 -22.25
CA THR A 562 -40.10 15.18 -21.15
C THR A 562 -39.80 14.29 -19.96
N ASN A 563 -39.63 14.91 -18.78
CA ASN A 563 -39.40 14.20 -17.52
C ASN A 563 -40.53 14.47 -16.53
N GLU A 564 -40.74 13.51 -15.63
CA GLU A 564 -41.62 13.70 -14.48
C GLU A 564 -41.09 14.80 -13.58
N THR A 565 -42.00 15.59 -12.98
CA THR A 565 -41.67 16.65 -12.02
C THR A 565 -40.81 16.16 -10.88
N ASN A 566 -41.08 14.93 -10.40
CA ASN A 566 -40.30 14.29 -9.36
C ASN A 566 -39.43 13.09 -9.89
N SER A 567 -38.86 13.23 -11.08
CA SER A 567 -38.12 12.16 -11.75
C SER A 567 -37.03 11.53 -10.89
N ALA A 568 -36.32 12.33 -10.07
CA ALA A 568 -35.31 11.85 -9.13
C ALA A 568 -35.86 10.87 -8.08
N TYR A 569 -37.09 11.08 -7.62
CA TYR A 569 -37.73 10.19 -6.63
C TYR A 569 -38.42 8.98 -7.29
N LEU A 570 -38.88 9.12 -8.52
CA LEU A 570 -39.72 8.11 -9.18
C LEU A 570 -38.90 7.08 -9.98
N SER A 571 -37.61 7.28 -10.17
CA SER A 571 -36.77 6.36 -10.98
C SER A 571 -36.80 4.92 -10.43
N GLY A 572 -36.64 4.73 -9.12
CA GLY A 572 -36.69 3.42 -8.49
C GLY A 572 -38.10 2.79 -8.52
N LEU A 573 -39.15 3.59 -8.36
CA LEU A 573 -40.55 3.15 -8.48
C LEU A 573 -40.82 2.64 -9.91
N LYS A 574 -40.41 3.38 -10.94
CA LYS A 574 -40.52 2.96 -12.34
C LYS A 574 -39.79 1.67 -12.60
N SER A 575 -38.54 1.57 -12.16
CA SER A 575 -37.73 0.34 -12.33
C SER A 575 -38.37 -0.87 -11.64
N TRP A 576 -38.84 -0.70 -10.40
CA TRP A 576 -39.50 -1.77 -9.66
C TRP A 576 -40.79 -2.20 -10.35
N PHE A 577 -41.61 -1.25 -10.81
CA PHE A 577 -42.88 -1.52 -11.48
C PHE A 577 -42.67 -2.26 -12.81
N MET A 578 -41.74 -1.80 -13.64
CA MET A 578 -41.39 -2.47 -14.90
C MET A 578 -40.90 -3.89 -14.65
N THR A 579 -40.03 -4.11 -13.66
CA THR A 579 -39.50 -5.45 -13.35
C THR A 579 -40.58 -6.40 -12.81
N ASN A 580 -41.47 -5.95 -11.92
CA ASN A 580 -42.34 -6.83 -11.15
C ASN A 580 -43.78 -6.86 -11.68
N LYS A 581 -44.24 -5.86 -12.43
CA LYS A 581 -45.64 -5.73 -12.85
C LYS A 581 -45.79 -5.56 -14.36
N TYR A 582 -44.76 -5.04 -15.07
CA TYR A 582 -44.82 -4.83 -16.50
C TYR A 582 -43.48 -5.16 -17.20
N PRO A 583 -43.03 -6.43 -17.21
CA PRO A 583 -41.72 -6.82 -17.73
C PRO A 583 -41.47 -6.50 -19.21
N ASN A 584 -42.52 -6.39 -20.01
CA ASN A 584 -42.47 -6.00 -21.45
C ASN A 584 -42.22 -4.50 -21.64
N ALA A 585 -42.33 -3.67 -20.59
CA ALA A 585 -42.05 -2.26 -20.74
C ALA A 585 -40.55 -2.01 -21.01
N GLU A 586 -40.25 -1.24 -22.06
CA GLU A 586 -38.96 -0.63 -22.31
C GLU A 586 -38.77 0.60 -21.39
N SER A 587 -39.81 1.43 -21.33
CA SER A 587 -39.86 2.61 -20.46
C SER A 587 -41.30 3.02 -20.15
N ILE A 588 -41.48 3.72 -19.04
CA ILE A 588 -42.77 4.32 -18.65
C ILE A 588 -42.60 5.80 -18.31
N LYS A 589 -43.66 6.57 -18.51
CA LYS A 589 -43.81 7.96 -18.10
C LYS A 589 -44.98 8.06 -17.15
N ILE A 590 -44.72 8.37 -15.87
CA ILE A 590 -45.77 8.58 -14.88
C ILE A 590 -46.36 9.95 -15.10
N THR A 591 -47.66 10.04 -15.39
CA THR A 591 -48.37 11.32 -15.67
C THR A 591 -48.93 11.91 -14.37
N LYS A 592 -49.44 11.03 -13.48
CA LYS A 592 -50.11 11.46 -12.26
C LYS A 592 -49.95 10.44 -11.15
N ILE A 593 -49.75 10.89 -9.91
CA ILE A 593 -49.94 10.10 -8.69
C ILE A 593 -51.33 10.48 -8.14
N SER A 594 -52.27 9.56 -8.26
CA SER A 594 -53.69 9.81 -7.87
C SER A 594 -53.98 9.49 -6.40
N SER A 595 -53.21 8.54 -5.82
CA SER A 595 -53.30 8.21 -4.40
C SER A 595 -51.95 7.73 -3.87
N LEU A 596 -51.67 8.12 -2.65
CA LEU A 596 -50.62 7.58 -1.81
C LEU A 596 -51.18 7.40 -0.40
N SER A 597 -51.01 6.24 0.20
CA SER A 597 -51.41 5.98 1.57
C SER A 597 -50.38 5.18 2.33
N LEU A 598 -50.38 5.33 3.64
CA LEU A 598 -49.61 4.51 4.58
C LEU A 598 -50.59 3.76 5.48
N SER A 599 -50.35 2.50 5.77
CA SER A 599 -51.23 1.69 6.62
C SER A 599 -51.33 2.25 8.04
N SER A 600 -52.52 2.08 8.66
CA SER A 600 -52.73 2.31 10.10
C SER A 600 -51.99 1.27 10.95
N ALA A 601 -51.84 0.05 10.41
CA ALA A 601 -51.09 -1.01 11.06
C ALA A 601 -49.61 -0.61 11.19
N LYS A 602 -49.10 -0.72 12.41
CA LYS A 602 -47.71 -0.33 12.74
C LYS A 602 -46.88 -1.54 13.12
N THR A 603 -45.58 -1.44 12.88
CA THR A 603 -44.57 -2.34 13.46
C THR A 603 -44.43 -2.08 14.97
N ALA A 604 -43.71 -2.98 15.66
CA ALA A 604 -43.36 -2.78 17.06
C ALA A 604 -42.57 -1.47 17.29
N GLY A 605 -41.82 -1.00 16.29
CA GLY A 605 -41.12 0.28 16.29
C GLY A 605 -41.97 1.47 15.83
N HIS A 606 -43.28 1.36 15.83
CA HIS A 606 -44.24 2.41 15.47
C HIS A 606 -44.21 2.90 14.01
N ARG A 607 -43.66 2.11 13.09
CA ARG A 607 -43.56 2.45 11.65
C ARG A 607 -44.75 1.86 10.89
N PRO A 608 -45.32 2.52 9.87
CA PRO A 608 -46.33 1.92 9.00
C PRO A 608 -45.80 0.65 8.36
N LYS A 609 -46.62 -0.43 8.36
CA LYS A 609 -46.23 -1.74 7.77
C LYS A 609 -46.22 -1.70 6.26
N THR A 610 -47.22 -1.09 5.65
CA THR A 610 -47.41 -1.07 4.20
C THR A 610 -47.73 0.32 3.68
N ALA A 611 -47.58 0.46 2.38
CA ALA A 611 -47.94 1.65 1.60
C ALA A 611 -48.67 1.21 0.32
N GLU A 612 -49.59 2.04 -0.14
CA GLU A 612 -50.22 1.89 -1.44
C GLU A 612 -50.00 3.13 -2.28
N VAL A 613 -49.64 2.94 -3.55
CA VAL A 613 -49.43 4.02 -4.53
C VAL A 613 -50.28 3.70 -5.76
N LYS A 614 -51.19 4.67 -6.12
CA LYS A 614 -51.94 4.62 -7.36
C LYS A 614 -51.46 5.72 -8.29
N PHE A 615 -51.12 5.35 -9.52
CA PHE A 615 -50.60 6.27 -10.51
C PHE A 615 -51.08 5.97 -11.91
N SER A 616 -51.14 6.99 -12.75
CA SER A 616 -51.38 6.91 -14.19
C SER A 616 -50.02 6.99 -14.92
N TYR A 617 -49.93 6.32 -16.05
CA TYR A 617 -48.69 6.27 -16.82
C TYR A 617 -48.93 5.94 -18.30
N PHE A 618 -48.02 6.42 -19.15
CA PHE A 618 -47.82 5.93 -20.52
C PHE A 618 -46.70 4.88 -20.55
N VAL A 619 -46.76 3.98 -21.54
CA VAL A 619 -45.75 2.93 -21.69
C VAL A 619 -45.27 2.83 -23.14
N LYS A 620 -43.94 2.60 -23.27
CA LYS A 620 -43.30 2.12 -24.48
C LYS A 620 -42.84 0.68 -24.22
N GLU A 621 -43.32 -0.25 -25.03
CA GLU A 621 -42.98 -1.68 -24.92
C GLU A 621 -41.76 -2.05 -25.76
N LYS A 622 -41.04 -3.08 -25.31
CA LYS A 622 -39.86 -3.61 -26.00
C LYS A 622 -40.20 -4.18 -27.37
N SER A 623 -41.33 -4.85 -27.48
CA SER A 623 -41.76 -5.54 -28.73
C SER A 623 -42.63 -4.65 -29.64
N ASN A 624 -43.50 -3.82 -29.06
CA ASN A 624 -44.58 -3.16 -29.79
C ASN A 624 -44.44 -1.63 -29.85
N GLY A 625 -43.39 -1.07 -29.21
CA GLY A 625 -43.20 0.39 -29.16
C GLY A 625 -44.23 1.08 -28.29
N TYR A 626 -44.72 2.24 -28.70
CA TYR A 626 -45.71 3.02 -27.91
C TYR A 626 -47.07 2.35 -27.89
N VAL A 627 -47.69 2.21 -26.73
CA VAL A 627 -49.04 1.65 -26.61
C VAL A 627 -50.07 2.72 -26.92
N LEU A 628 -50.73 2.56 -28.04
CA LEU A 628 -51.73 3.51 -28.57
C LEU A 628 -53.13 2.94 -28.46
N SER A 629 -54.14 3.82 -28.28
CA SER A 629 -55.55 3.57 -28.44
C SER A 629 -56.15 4.68 -29.32
N ASN A 630 -56.84 4.28 -30.36
CA ASN A 630 -57.37 5.23 -31.37
C ASN A 630 -56.31 6.23 -31.90
N GLY A 631 -55.09 5.73 -32.18
CA GLY A 631 -53.99 6.52 -32.70
C GLY A 631 -53.29 7.47 -31.72
N LYS A 632 -53.66 7.45 -30.44
CA LYS A 632 -53.05 8.25 -29.38
C LYS A 632 -52.51 7.42 -28.24
N LEU A 633 -51.47 7.91 -27.54
CA LEU A 633 -50.95 7.22 -26.35
C LEU A 633 -52.07 6.88 -25.37
N SER A 634 -52.15 5.61 -25.01
CA SER A 634 -53.13 5.09 -24.04
C SER A 634 -52.62 5.29 -22.61
N GLU A 635 -53.27 6.14 -21.85
CA GLU A 635 -52.97 6.29 -20.43
C GLU A 635 -53.52 5.06 -19.64
N LYS A 636 -52.64 4.40 -18.93
CA LYS A 636 -52.95 3.24 -18.05
C LYS A 636 -52.89 3.70 -16.60
N THR A 637 -53.56 2.96 -15.74
CA THR A 637 -53.52 3.16 -14.29
C THR A 637 -53.05 1.89 -13.62
N ALA A 638 -52.23 2.03 -12.60
CA ALA A 638 -51.77 0.96 -11.74
C ALA A 638 -51.93 1.33 -10.28
N THR A 639 -52.19 0.31 -9.47
CA THR A 639 -52.12 0.38 -8.00
C THR A 639 -51.10 -0.65 -7.55
N ILE A 640 -50.15 -0.21 -6.73
CA ILE A 640 -49.19 -1.11 -6.11
C ILE A 640 -49.31 -1.02 -4.60
N SER A 641 -49.36 -2.20 -3.95
CA SER A 641 -49.30 -2.34 -2.51
C SER A 641 -47.98 -3.00 -2.14
N VAL A 642 -47.21 -2.36 -1.29
CA VAL A 642 -45.83 -2.72 -0.97
C VAL A 642 -45.54 -2.51 0.52
N THR A 643 -44.51 -3.14 1.06
CA THR A 643 -44.04 -2.80 2.42
C THR A 643 -43.47 -1.38 2.42
N THR A 644 -43.51 -0.69 3.56
CA THR A 644 -42.90 0.65 3.67
C THR A 644 -41.37 0.62 3.43
N THR A 645 -40.72 -0.53 3.70
CA THR A 645 -39.33 -0.76 3.35
C THR A 645 -39.10 -0.79 1.83
N GLN A 646 -39.99 -1.45 1.08
CA GLN A 646 -39.94 -1.43 -0.38
C GLN A 646 -40.22 -0.03 -0.93
N LEU A 647 -41.21 0.69 -0.39
CA LEU A 647 -41.46 2.07 -0.77
C LEU A 647 -40.22 2.95 -0.55
N ARG A 648 -39.55 2.80 0.60
CA ARG A 648 -38.29 3.52 0.89
C ARG A 648 -37.22 3.21 -0.15
N SER A 649 -37.06 1.95 -0.52
CA SER A 649 -36.12 1.55 -1.58
C SER A 649 -36.44 2.16 -2.94
N MET A 650 -37.73 2.19 -3.31
CA MET A 650 -38.20 2.78 -4.57
C MET A 650 -38.00 4.30 -4.65
N LEU A 651 -38.22 5.03 -3.56
CA LEU A 651 -38.05 6.48 -3.49
C LEU A 651 -36.60 6.89 -3.25
N GLY A 652 -35.72 5.95 -2.94
CA GLY A 652 -34.32 6.15 -2.59
C GLY A 652 -34.11 6.38 -1.10
N GLY A 653 -33.23 5.59 -0.48
CA GLY A 653 -32.97 5.62 0.96
C GLY A 653 -32.36 6.92 1.49
N THR A 654 -31.81 7.76 0.64
CA THR A 654 -31.33 9.11 0.96
C THR A 654 -32.45 10.16 0.94
N ASN A 655 -33.51 9.92 0.20
CA ASN A 655 -34.69 10.77 0.09
C ASN A 655 -35.69 10.42 1.21
N MET A 656 -36.27 9.22 1.16
CA MET A 656 -37.06 8.65 2.25
C MET A 656 -36.11 8.03 3.27
N LYS A 657 -35.58 8.82 4.20
CA LYS A 657 -34.46 8.43 5.05
C LYS A 657 -34.74 7.27 5.99
N SER A 658 -36.02 7.07 6.37
CA SER A 658 -36.44 5.96 7.24
C SER A 658 -37.86 5.54 6.91
N THR A 659 -38.27 4.38 7.46
CA THR A 659 -39.68 3.93 7.42
C THR A 659 -40.53 4.50 8.55
N TYR A 660 -39.95 5.29 9.47
CA TYR A 660 -40.69 5.99 10.53
C TYR A 660 -41.36 7.22 9.94
N ALA A 661 -42.38 7.02 9.14
CA ALA A 661 -42.99 8.02 8.28
C ALA A 661 -44.46 8.30 8.63
N SER A 662 -44.88 9.52 8.31
CA SER A 662 -46.26 9.97 8.25
C SER A 662 -46.50 10.57 6.87
N LEU A 663 -47.77 10.67 6.51
CA LEU A 663 -48.19 11.23 5.23
C LEU A 663 -49.17 12.38 5.48
N SER A 664 -48.93 13.48 4.80
CA SER A 664 -49.91 14.57 4.63
C SER A 664 -50.23 14.73 3.14
N ASN A 665 -51.42 15.26 2.86
CA ASN A 665 -51.95 15.41 1.53
C ASN A 665 -52.59 16.80 1.38
N ASN A 666 -52.20 17.49 0.33
CA ASN A 666 -52.83 18.77 -0.06
C ASN A 666 -53.33 18.68 -1.52
N THR A 667 -53.85 19.79 -2.05
CA THR A 667 -54.40 19.85 -3.42
C THR A 667 -53.39 19.38 -4.48
N ASN A 668 -52.10 19.75 -4.32
CA ASN A 668 -51.09 19.61 -5.37
C ASN A 668 -50.09 18.45 -5.14
N ALA A 669 -49.92 17.99 -3.88
CA ALA A 669 -48.85 17.07 -3.55
C ALA A 669 -49.20 16.16 -2.36
N PHE A 670 -48.51 15.02 -2.32
CA PHE A 670 -48.36 14.14 -1.16
C PHE A 670 -47.02 14.44 -0.49
N THR A 671 -47.04 14.70 0.81
CA THR A 671 -45.81 14.95 1.58
C THR A 671 -45.58 13.81 2.57
N LEU A 672 -44.51 13.05 2.35
CA LEU A 672 -44.00 12.08 3.30
C LEU A 672 -43.03 12.79 4.24
N SER A 673 -43.29 12.74 5.53
CA SER A 673 -42.42 13.27 6.57
C SER A 673 -42.10 12.21 7.59
N GLY A 674 -40.91 12.25 8.17
CA GLY A 674 -40.51 11.19 9.10
C GLY A 674 -39.35 11.58 10.00
N LYS A 675 -38.92 10.61 10.81
CA LYS A 675 -37.82 10.75 11.77
C LYS A 675 -36.81 9.61 11.59
N GLY A 676 -35.54 9.90 11.86
CA GLY A 676 -34.45 8.96 11.76
C GLY A 676 -33.88 8.77 10.36
N PHE A 677 -32.77 8.04 10.27
CA PHE A 677 -32.08 7.72 9.02
C PHE A 677 -31.50 6.31 9.10
N GLY A 678 -31.96 5.42 8.24
CA GLY A 678 -31.59 4.01 8.18
C GLY A 678 -32.74 3.06 8.49
N HIS A 679 -32.43 1.80 8.80
CA HIS A 679 -33.41 0.76 9.11
C HIS A 679 -33.95 0.84 10.54
N GLY A 680 -33.23 1.51 11.45
CA GLY A 680 -33.63 1.70 12.85
C GLY A 680 -33.43 0.48 13.75
N ILE A 681 -32.87 -0.61 13.26
CA ILE A 681 -32.59 -1.83 14.04
C ILE A 681 -31.22 -1.74 14.68
N GLY A 682 -31.06 -2.20 15.91
CA GLY A 682 -29.81 -2.20 16.65
C GLY A 682 -29.35 -0.78 17.04
N MET A 683 -28.06 -0.46 16.94
CA MET A 683 -27.53 0.78 17.46
C MET A 683 -27.84 1.99 16.57
N SER A 684 -28.42 3.03 17.16
CA SER A 684 -28.44 4.37 16.57
C SER A 684 -27.08 5.06 16.81
N GLN A 685 -26.43 5.49 15.74
CA GLN A 685 -25.15 6.20 15.85
C GLN A 685 -25.32 7.56 16.56
N TYR A 686 -26.31 8.35 16.18
CA TYR A 686 -26.64 9.60 16.85
C TYR A 686 -27.12 9.39 18.30
N GLY A 687 -27.93 8.36 18.55
CA GLY A 687 -28.36 7.99 19.89
C GLY A 687 -27.20 7.55 20.77
N ALA A 688 -26.26 6.79 20.24
CA ALA A 688 -25.03 6.40 20.94
C ALA A 688 -24.17 7.64 21.31
N ASN A 689 -24.05 8.60 20.38
CA ASN A 689 -23.32 9.85 20.64
C ASN A 689 -23.98 10.68 21.72
N ALA A 690 -25.30 10.83 21.69
CA ALA A 690 -26.05 11.56 22.71
C ALA A 690 -25.99 10.87 24.10
N ARG A 691 -26.02 9.53 24.16
CA ARG A 691 -25.82 8.78 25.38
C ARG A 691 -24.43 8.99 25.96
N ALA A 692 -23.40 8.94 25.12
CA ALA A 692 -22.02 9.21 25.52
C ALA A 692 -21.87 10.65 26.06
N ALA A 693 -22.50 11.64 25.44
CA ALA A 693 -22.53 13.02 25.92
C ALA A 693 -23.23 13.14 27.28
N ALA A 694 -24.21 12.26 27.58
CA ALA A 694 -24.86 12.18 28.88
C ALA A 694 -24.09 11.31 29.91
N GLY A 695 -22.82 10.96 29.64
CA GLY A 695 -21.96 10.27 30.58
C GLY A 695 -22.09 8.73 30.56
N HIS A 696 -22.77 8.15 29.59
CA HIS A 696 -22.80 6.68 29.43
C HIS A 696 -21.51 6.19 28.80
N ASP A 697 -20.87 5.18 29.40
CA ASP A 697 -19.75 4.48 28.80
C ASP A 697 -20.22 3.57 27.61
N TYR A 698 -19.27 3.11 26.82
CA TYR A 698 -19.57 2.28 25.65
C TYR A 698 -20.27 0.96 26.00
N LYS A 699 -20.01 0.39 27.19
CA LYS A 699 -20.64 -0.86 27.65
C LYS A 699 -22.13 -0.64 27.92
N LYS A 700 -22.47 0.45 28.60
CA LYS A 700 -23.85 0.86 28.84
C LYS A 700 -24.57 1.21 27.55
N ILE A 701 -23.90 1.83 26.58
CA ILE A 701 -24.45 2.11 25.25
C ILE A 701 -24.75 0.80 24.53
N LEU A 702 -23.81 -0.12 24.45
CA LEU A 702 -23.97 -1.40 23.79
C LEU A 702 -25.08 -2.25 24.42
N SER A 703 -25.11 -2.35 25.75
CA SER A 703 -26.16 -3.10 26.48
C SER A 703 -27.57 -2.51 26.26
N PHE A 704 -27.66 -1.21 26.01
CA PHE A 704 -28.91 -0.58 25.63
C PHE A 704 -29.37 -1.07 24.25
N TYR A 705 -28.51 -1.00 23.24
CA TYR A 705 -28.93 -1.32 21.85
C TYR A 705 -28.97 -2.81 21.55
N TYR A 706 -28.21 -3.61 22.28
CA TYR A 706 -28.14 -5.06 22.16
C TYR A 706 -28.35 -5.74 23.52
N PRO A 707 -29.60 -5.70 24.04
CA PRO A 707 -29.89 -6.27 25.34
C PRO A 707 -29.61 -7.78 25.40
N ASN A 708 -29.32 -8.29 26.58
CA ASN A 708 -29.03 -9.70 26.85
C ASN A 708 -27.76 -10.24 26.14
N THR A 709 -26.90 -9.37 25.69
CA THR A 709 -25.60 -9.74 25.12
C THR A 709 -24.48 -9.55 26.12
N THR A 710 -23.40 -10.30 25.94
CA THR A 710 -22.18 -10.20 26.75
C THR A 710 -21.02 -9.65 25.93
N LEU A 711 -20.27 -8.72 26.50
CA LEU A 711 -19.00 -8.27 25.93
C LEU A 711 -17.93 -9.32 26.24
N SER A 712 -17.27 -9.83 25.20
CA SER A 712 -16.22 -10.86 25.34
C SER A 712 -15.15 -10.68 24.26
N SER A 713 -14.12 -11.52 24.25
CA SER A 713 -13.10 -11.56 23.20
C SER A 713 -13.50 -12.54 22.07
N TYR A 714 -12.95 -12.36 20.84
CA TYR A 714 -13.11 -13.28 19.73
C TYR A 714 -11.91 -14.17 19.52
#